data_96ff4d4c4c482c7a3827048be5ec11e3
#
_entry.id   96ff4d4c4c482c7a3827048be5ec11e3
#
_cell.length_a   1.000
_cell.length_b   1.000
_cell.length_c   1.000
_cell.angle_alpha   90.00
_cell.angle_beta   90.00
_cell.angle_gamma   90.00
#
_symmetry.space_group_name_H-M   'P 1'
#
loop_
_entity.id
_entity.type
_entity.pdbx_description
1 polymer ?
#
loop_
_entity_poly.entity_id
_entity_poly.type
_entity_poly.pdbx_seq_one_letter_code
_entity_poly.pdbx_strand_id
1 'polypeptide(L)'
;MPFNYTRLMLGIACLLFCAGKPVAAQTTLKGNIIDATSKQPLEGVSVMLMPGRITAMTDQAGNFNFRHIQSTLDNIVISSIGYETKTLSLADLKSQDFHIAITSQSIALSTVTVSTKAGDQYRPISKTDLALRGVNNSQEILRIIPGIVIAQHQGGGKAEQIFLRGFDADHGTDFREDVDGLPINMPSHAHGQGFADSHFIIPETIESVNFKKGPYTAAKGDFCTTGFVDFVTKQSLPGKSIQIEGGMFNTYRVLGLFNLLGEKARTQQQSWYMASEYRYSNAYFDNPQHFHRFNLFTKYSGKISEHNYLTFSATTFRSKWNASGQIPDRAVSEHIIGFYGAIDPHEGGETHRTNINAQLITSNNKGDLFRNQVFYSNYHFDLHTNFTFFLVDTVNGDEIRQQEARDLFGYNGSYEHHGYIGSSRFTAEGGVNIRTDLTHHSALSHTRDRYLTLQRIKLGDISLTGIAPYASATFEWNDRLRIIAGLRFDQFYHQYNNKLPGDTTLPGIGAYKANINTISPKLNFYYHLNETTQLYITTGRGFHSNDTRAVVVEKGAATLPAAYGVDLGTIFKPLKNLLVNASLWYISLQQEFVYNGDGGDIAFKGNTRRIGVDFSGRYQPARSVYLDVDLNYAHGRTLSQPKGADYIPLAPVWTSAGGVTYTGKHGLNGSLRYRYISDRPANEDNSLTATGYFITDAVINYTRPKYAMGLTINNILDTRWKETQFDTTTRLRGETHPVDEICFTPGTPFAAKLNITFYF
;
A
#
# COMPACT_ATOMS: atom_id res chain seq x y z
N MET A 1 -8.34 -21.82 49.66
CA MET A 1 -7.75 -20.63 50.32
C MET A 1 -8.03 -19.43 49.42
N PRO A 2 -8.79 -18.44 49.85
CA PRO A 2 -9.08 -17.28 48.99
C PRO A 2 -7.92 -16.28 49.04
N PHE A 3 -7.43 -15.92 47.88
CA PHE A 3 -6.43 -14.86 47.71
C PHE A 3 -7.03 -13.49 48.02
N ASN A 4 -6.40 -12.77 48.92
CA ASN A 4 -6.88 -11.52 49.49
C ASN A 4 -6.45 -10.32 48.63
N TYR A 5 -7.30 -9.90 47.68
CA TYR A 5 -7.08 -8.80 46.71
C TYR A 5 -6.91 -7.43 47.35
N THR A 6 -7.25 -7.29 48.64
CA THR A 6 -7.19 -6.00 49.35
C THR A 6 -5.75 -5.58 49.71
N ARG A 7 -4.80 -6.49 49.83
CA ARG A 7 -3.39 -6.16 50.11
C ARG A 7 -2.58 -5.80 48.85
N LEU A 8 -3.02 -6.22 47.67
CA LEU A 8 -2.36 -5.85 46.39
C LEU A 8 -2.73 -4.42 45.96
N MET A 9 -3.97 -3.98 46.25
CA MET A 9 -4.43 -2.62 45.92
C MET A 9 -3.82 -1.56 46.86
N LEU A 10 -3.53 -1.83 48.13
CA LEU A 10 -2.84 -0.91 49.04
C LEU A 10 -1.35 -0.75 48.69
N GLY A 11 -0.68 -1.78 48.18
CA GLY A 11 0.72 -1.71 47.71
C GLY A 11 0.92 -0.85 46.49
N ILE A 12 -0.05 -0.84 45.57
CA ILE A 12 0.00 -0.03 44.34
C ILE A 12 -0.36 1.45 44.67
N ALA A 13 -1.22 1.72 45.64
CA ALA A 13 -1.56 3.08 46.06
C ALA A 13 -0.41 3.77 46.81
N CYS A 14 0.42 3.07 47.57
CA CYS A 14 1.58 3.64 48.26
C CYS A 14 2.79 3.92 47.34
N LEU A 15 2.93 3.25 46.21
CA LEU A 15 4.00 3.51 45.21
C LEU A 15 3.71 4.74 44.34
N LEU A 16 2.49 5.26 44.33
CA LEU A 16 2.09 6.46 43.58
C LEU A 16 2.24 7.79 44.38
N PHE A 17 2.57 7.74 45.64
CA PHE A 17 2.61 8.96 46.49
C PHE A 17 4.02 9.47 46.84
N CYS A 18 5.09 8.81 46.44
CA CYS A 18 6.47 9.21 46.76
C CYS A 18 7.32 9.69 45.57
N ALA A 19 6.70 10.15 44.49
CA ALA A 19 7.43 10.85 43.42
C ALA A 19 7.37 12.36 43.67
N GLY A 20 8.35 12.88 44.40
CA GLY A 20 8.58 14.35 44.55
C GLY A 20 8.69 14.97 43.16
N LYS A 21 7.83 15.96 42.89
CA LYS A 21 7.84 16.71 41.62
C LYS A 21 9.14 17.48 41.47
N PRO A 22 9.98 17.26 40.45
CA PRO A 22 10.91 18.31 40.05
C PRO A 22 10.06 19.44 39.43
N VAL A 23 10.22 20.66 39.93
CA VAL A 23 9.71 21.86 39.26
C VAL A 23 10.52 22.03 37.99
N ALA A 24 10.01 21.52 36.88
CA ALA A 24 10.60 21.76 35.57
C ALA A 24 10.27 23.19 35.15
N ALA A 25 11.27 23.97 34.81
CA ALA A 25 11.13 25.29 34.23
C ALA A 25 10.23 25.18 32.98
N GLN A 26 9.12 25.93 32.98
CA GLN A 26 8.17 25.98 31.89
C GLN A 26 8.83 26.74 30.72
N THR A 27 9.26 26.01 29.71
CA THR A 27 9.84 26.60 28.49
C THR A 27 8.74 26.82 27.46
N THR A 28 8.63 28.02 26.94
CA THR A 28 7.79 28.35 25.77
C THR A 28 8.67 28.34 24.53
N LEU A 29 8.21 27.68 23.44
CA LEU A 29 8.84 27.75 22.13
C LEU A 29 7.97 28.61 21.22
N LYS A 30 8.55 29.69 20.72
CA LYS A 30 7.93 30.60 19.75
C LYS A 30 8.81 30.69 18.52
N GLY A 31 8.22 30.90 17.37
CA GLY A 31 8.94 31.13 16.11
C GLY A 31 8.04 31.73 15.08
N ASN A 32 8.66 32.11 13.96
CA ASN A 32 7.98 32.73 12.83
C ASN A 32 8.28 31.94 11.56
N ILE A 33 7.28 31.76 10.71
CA ILE A 33 7.39 31.05 9.44
C ILE A 33 7.04 32.00 8.29
N ILE A 34 7.97 32.11 7.35
CA ILE A 34 7.84 32.95 6.18
C ILE A 34 8.02 32.14 4.89
N ASP A 35 7.49 32.63 3.79
CA ASP A 35 7.80 32.15 2.46
C ASP A 35 9.24 32.50 2.09
N ALA A 36 10.03 31.51 1.62
CA ALA A 36 11.45 31.70 1.33
C ALA A 36 11.70 32.67 0.17
N THR A 37 10.76 32.79 -0.77
CA THR A 37 10.86 33.62 -1.99
C THR A 37 10.26 35.01 -1.79
N SER A 38 9.00 35.08 -1.34
CA SER A 38 8.29 36.35 -1.19
C SER A 38 8.58 37.06 0.13
N LYS A 39 9.21 36.38 1.09
CA LYS A 39 9.48 36.85 2.48
C LYS A 39 8.21 37.21 3.27
N GLN A 40 7.03 36.89 2.74
CA GLN A 40 5.77 37.15 3.41
C GLN A 40 5.49 36.12 4.52
N PRO A 41 4.88 36.52 5.63
CA PRO A 41 4.49 35.59 6.68
C PRO A 41 3.46 34.58 6.18
N LEU A 42 3.56 33.33 6.64
CA LEU A 42 2.69 32.25 6.24
C LEU A 42 1.71 31.89 7.36
N GLU A 43 0.45 32.17 7.13
CA GLU A 43 -0.66 31.80 7.99
C GLU A 43 -1.06 30.33 7.80
N GLY A 44 -1.46 29.65 8.87
CA GLY A 44 -2.03 28.29 8.80
C GLY A 44 -1.01 27.18 8.52
N VAL A 45 0.27 27.41 8.71
CA VAL A 45 1.31 26.39 8.63
C VAL A 45 1.24 25.50 9.86
N SER A 46 1.18 24.19 9.67
CA SER A 46 1.23 23.21 10.75
C SER A 46 2.66 23.04 11.24
N VAL A 47 2.87 23.22 12.52
CA VAL A 47 4.14 23.05 13.21
C VAL A 47 3.97 21.95 14.24
N MET A 48 4.72 20.86 14.12
CA MET A 48 4.60 19.68 14.98
C MET A 48 5.91 19.45 15.74
N LEU A 49 5.83 19.34 17.05
CA LEU A 49 6.94 18.95 17.90
C LEU A 49 7.01 17.45 18.07
N MET A 50 8.19 16.89 17.89
CA MET A 50 8.47 15.46 18.02
C MET A 50 9.34 15.22 19.27
N PRO A 51 9.15 14.09 20.00
CA PRO A 51 8.31 12.92 19.69
C PRO A 51 6.83 13.06 20.09
N GLY A 52 6.46 14.05 20.89
CA GLY A 52 5.12 14.17 21.48
C GLY A 52 3.99 14.50 20.50
N ARG A 53 4.29 14.75 19.21
CA ARG A 53 3.32 15.15 18.16
C ARG A 53 2.40 16.32 18.58
N ILE A 54 2.93 17.23 19.41
CA ILE A 54 2.19 18.43 19.81
C ILE A 54 2.21 19.38 18.62
N THR A 55 1.03 19.83 18.17
CA THR A 55 0.92 20.71 17.00
C THR A 55 0.53 22.13 17.40
N ALA A 56 1.09 23.11 16.70
CA ALA A 56 0.64 24.50 16.68
C ALA A 56 0.46 24.93 15.22
N MET A 57 -0.37 25.95 15.01
CA MET A 57 -0.56 26.56 13.69
C MET A 57 -0.05 28.00 13.74
N THR A 58 0.52 28.46 12.61
CA THR A 58 0.93 29.87 12.52
C THR A 58 -0.28 30.79 12.40
N ASP A 59 -0.16 31.98 13.02
CA ASP A 59 -1.13 33.07 12.89
C ASP A 59 -0.93 33.89 11.60
N GLN A 60 -1.72 34.96 11.40
CA GLN A 60 -1.63 35.84 10.22
C GLN A 60 -0.26 36.49 10.02
N ALA A 61 0.48 36.67 11.12
CA ALA A 61 1.84 37.18 11.08
C ALA A 61 2.89 36.06 10.94
N GLY A 62 2.47 34.80 10.70
CA GLY A 62 3.34 33.65 10.57
C GLY A 62 3.89 33.09 11.88
N ASN A 63 3.42 33.58 13.04
CA ASN A 63 3.96 33.17 14.33
C ASN A 63 3.30 31.90 14.84
N PHE A 64 4.09 30.98 15.39
CA PHE A 64 3.62 29.83 16.18
C PHE A 64 4.09 29.93 17.63
N ASN A 65 3.34 29.32 18.56
CA ASN A 65 3.66 29.34 19.97
C ASN A 65 3.24 28.04 20.64
N PHE A 66 4.22 27.33 21.22
CA PHE A 66 4.00 26.20 22.11
C PHE A 66 4.20 26.65 23.56
N ARG A 67 3.25 26.36 24.42
CA ARG A 67 3.33 26.60 25.85
C ARG A 67 3.56 25.29 26.60
N HIS A 68 4.35 25.31 27.65
CA HIS A 68 4.62 24.14 28.50
C HIS A 68 5.35 23.00 27.83
N ILE A 69 6.47 23.29 27.17
CA ILE A 69 7.34 22.28 26.54
C ILE A 69 8.26 21.67 27.59
N GLN A 70 8.34 20.34 27.64
CA GLN A 70 9.38 19.63 28.39
C GLN A 70 10.66 19.55 27.57
N SER A 71 11.82 19.57 28.25
CA SER A 71 13.18 19.65 27.67
C SER A 71 13.61 18.43 26.82
N THR A 72 12.72 17.48 26.56
CA THR A 72 13.01 16.23 25.80
C THR A 72 12.55 16.28 24.34
N LEU A 73 12.26 17.46 23.79
CA LEU A 73 11.82 17.61 22.40
C LEU A 73 13.02 17.84 21.49
N ASP A 74 13.16 17.01 20.46
CA ASP A 74 14.36 17.00 19.63
C ASP A 74 14.18 17.64 18.25
N ASN A 75 12.98 17.54 17.66
CA ASN A 75 12.72 17.99 16.29
C ASN A 75 11.38 18.70 16.15
N ILE A 76 11.33 19.62 15.20
CA ILE A 76 10.12 20.30 14.75
C ILE A 76 9.88 19.97 13.28
N VAL A 77 8.65 19.55 12.95
CA VAL A 77 8.20 19.30 11.59
C VAL A 77 7.24 20.40 11.20
N ILE A 78 7.54 21.08 10.09
CA ILE A 78 6.76 22.20 9.56
C ILE A 78 6.19 21.78 8.23
N SER A 79 4.86 21.86 8.09
CA SER A 79 4.16 21.46 6.87
C SER A 79 3.03 22.42 6.53
N SER A 80 2.88 22.73 5.26
CA SER A 80 1.77 23.52 4.72
C SER A 80 1.47 23.08 3.29
N ILE A 81 0.20 23.17 2.87
CA ILE A 81 -0.21 22.86 1.51
C ILE A 81 0.50 23.80 0.54
N GLY A 82 1.24 23.23 -0.41
CA GLY A 82 2.00 23.97 -1.42
C GLY A 82 3.35 24.51 -0.95
N TYR A 83 3.87 23.98 0.14
CA TYR A 83 5.20 24.27 0.66
C TYR A 83 5.95 22.98 0.97
N GLU A 84 7.28 23.04 0.86
CA GLU A 84 8.17 21.95 1.26
C GLU A 84 8.04 21.67 2.76
N THR A 85 7.81 20.41 3.14
CA THR A 85 7.82 20.02 4.56
C THR A 85 9.26 20.09 5.09
N LYS A 86 9.50 20.89 6.09
CA LYS A 86 10.81 21.10 6.68
C LYS A 86 10.88 20.45 8.06
N THR A 87 11.91 19.63 8.29
CA THR A 87 12.21 19.08 9.62
C THR A 87 13.49 19.70 10.12
N LEU A 88 13.45 20.32 11.29
CA LEU A 88 14.58 21.00 11.93
C LEU A 88 14.80 20.43 13.32
N SER A 89 16.06 20.32 13.75
CA SER A 89 16.36 20.10 15.15
C SER A 89 16.13 21.37 15.96
N LEU A 90 15.92 21.24 17.26
CA LEU A 90 15.84 22.41 18.16
C LEU A 90 17.11 23.24 18.18
N ALA A 91 18.28 22.60 17.92
CA ALA A 91 19.55 23.28 17.78
C ALA A 91 19.58 24.15 16.51
N ASP A 92 19.11 23.62 15.38
CA ASP A 92 19.02 24.36 14.12
C ASP A 92 18.02 25.53 14.21
N LEU A 93 16.93 25.37 14.94
CA LEU A 93 15.97 26.44 15.22
C LEU A 93 16.59 27.60 16.00
N LYS A 94 17.38 27.29 17.02
CA LYS A 94 18.12 28.31 17.81
C LYS A 94 19.16 29.04 16.96
N SER A 95 19.84 28.35 16.06
CA SER A 95 20.83 28.94 15.17
C SER A 95 20.19 29.90 14.12
N GLN A 96 18.90 29.73 13.83
CA GLN A 96 18.12 30.56 12.90
C GLN A 96 17.27 31.62 13.65
N ASP A 97 17.55 31.86 14.93
CA ASP A 97 16.81 32.81 15.77
C ASP A 97 15.28 32.61 15.72
N PHE A 98 14.84 31.33 15.58
CA PHE A 98 13.43 30.89 15.46
C PHE A 98 12.68 31.48 14.24
N HIS A 99 13.39 32.04 13.26
CA HIS A 99 12.84 32.45 11.97
C HIS A 99 13.04 31.35 10.93
N ILE A 100 11.95 30.82 10.40
CA ILE A 100 11.99 29.68 9.50
C ILE A 100 11.43 30.09 8.14
N ALA A 101 12.26 30.02 7.12
CA ALA A 101 11.81 30.15 5.75
C ALA A 101 11.48 28.76 5.20
N ILE A 102 10.24 28.58 4.70
CA ILE A 102 9.85 27.40 3.92
C ILE A 102 9.68 27.80 2.45
N THR A 103 10.19 26.95 1.58
CA THR A 103 10.15 27.18 0.15
C THR A 103 8.79 26.82 -0.39
N SER A 104 8.16 27.74 -1.13
CA SER A 104 7.00 27.42 -1.96
C SER A 104 7.41 26.31 -2.91
N GLN A 105 6.79 25.16 -2.77
CA GLN A 105 7.02 24.09 -3.71
C GLN A 105 6.23 24.43 -4.97
N SER A 106 6.92 24.88 -6.02
CA SER A 106 6.36 24.80 -7.36
C SER A 106 5.93 23.36 -7.56
N ILE A 107 4.72 23.12 -8.07
CA ILE A 107 4.13 21.79 -8.23
C ILE A 107 5.01 20.99 -9.21
N ALA A 108 6.13 20.49 -8.72
CA ALA A 108 7.07 19.71 -9.51
C ALA A 108 6.81 18.24 -9.22
N LEU A 109 6.12 17.56 -10.15
CA LEU A 109 6.08 16.11 -10.22
C LEU A 109 7.47 15.63 -10.69
N SER A 110 8.44 15.63 -9.81
CA SER A 110 9.77 15.16 -10.14
C SER A 110 9.97 13.71 -9.72
N THR A 111 10.70 13.00 -10.55
CA THR A 111 11.33 11.69 -10.34
C THR A 111 11.98 11.60 -8.96
N VAL A 112 11.90 10.41 -8.37
CA VAL A 112 12.54 10.06 -7.09
C VAL A 112 14.02 10.41 -7.13
N THR A 113 14.39 11.54 -6.58
CA THR A 113 15.77 11.82 -6.24
C THR A 113 15.93 11.46 -4.77
N VAL A 114 16.65 10.38 -4.47
CA VAL A 114 17.07 10.10 -3.10
C VAL A 114 18.19 11.11 -2.78
N SER A 115 17.82 12.30 -2.39
CA SER A 115 18.75 13.16 -1.68
C SER A 115 18.72 12.75 -0.22
N THR A 116 19.85 12.77 0.45
CA THR A 116 19.98 12.59 1.91
C THR A 116 19.24 13.69 2.70
N LYS A 117 18.79 14.72 2.01
CA LYS A 117 17.75 15.65 2.45
C LYS A 117 16.52 15.26 1.64
N ALA A 118 15.54 14.66 2.28
CA ALA A 118 14.26 14.32 1.67
C ALA A 118 13.64 15.58 1.05
N GLY A 119 13.98 15.84 -0.20
CA GLY A 119 13.33 16.83 -1.05
C GLY A 119 11.92 16.32 -1.26
N ASP A 120 10.97 16.96 -0.65
CA ASP A 120 9.57 16.59 -0.75
C ASP A 120 9.10 16.80 -2.17
N GLN A 121 9.01 15.72 -2.87
CA GLN A 121 8.15 15.65 -4.03
C GLN A 121 6.70 15.82 -3.57
N TYR A 122 5.85 16.36 -4.44
CA TYR A 122 4.43 16.49 -4.23
C TYR A 122 3.88 15.32 -3.40
N ARG A 123 3.63 15.58 -2.12
CA ARG A 123 2.97 14.64 -1.22
C ARG A 123 1.54 15.14 -1.03
N PRO A 124 0.57 14.59 -1.77
CA PRO A 124 -0.84 14.83 -1.47
C PRO A 124 -1.25 14.25 -0.11
N ILE A 125 -0.35 13.46 0.50
CA ILE A 125 -0.59 12.69 1.72
C ILE A 125 0.38 13.15 2.77
N SER A 126 -0.14 13.83 3.78
CA SER A 126 0.65 14.25 4.94
C SER A 126 0.85 13.11 5.93
N LYS A 127 1.87 13.20 6.81
CA LYS A 127 2.01 12.30 7.97
C LYS A 127 0.74 12.29 8.84
N THR A 128 0.02 13.38 8.86
CA THR A 128 -1.27 13.52 9.57
C THR A 128 -2.34 12.63 8.94
N ASP A 129 -2.38 12.52 7.62
CA ASP A 129 -3.32 11.64 6.93
C ASP A 129 -3.08 10.17 7.28
N LEU A 130 -1.81 9.73 7.32
CA LEU A 130 -1.46 8.38 7.77
C LEU A 130 -1.88 8.09 9.21
N ALA A 131 -1.69 9.07 10.12
CA ALA A 131 -1.99 8.90 11.53
C ALA A 131 -3.49 8.99 11.88
N LEU A 132 -4.30 9.63 11.02
CA LEU A 132 -5.73 9.86 11.22
C LEU A 132 -6.62 9.02 10.28
N ARG A 133 -6.05 8.10 9.52
CA ARG A 133 -6.80 7.05 8.83
C ARG A 133 -6.79 5.80 9.71
N GLY A 134 -7.96 5.29 10.04
CA GLY A 134 -8.09 4.02 10.76
C GLY A 134 -7.60 2.89 9.87
N VAL A 135 -6.40 2.39 10.15
CA VAL A 135 -5.80 1.26 9.45
C VAL A 135 -5.96 0.02 10.31
N ASN A 136 -6.72 -0.98 9.83
CA ASN A 136 -6.92 -2.25 10.54
C ASN A 136 -5.85 -3.26 10.19
N ASN A 137 -5.34 -3.22 8.96
CA ASN A 137 -4.23 -4.04 8.49
C ASN A 137 -3.26 -3.20 7.66
N SER A 138 -2.13 -3.77 7.27
CA SER A 138 -1.10 -3.05 6.51
C SER A 138 -1.54 -2.72 5.09
N GLN A 139 -2.38 -3.56 4.47
CA GLN A 139 -2.85 -3.36 3.10
C GLN A 139 -3.79 -2.15 3.01
N GLU A 140 -4.52 -1.85 4.09
CA GLU A 140 -5.37 -0.65 4.16
C GLU A 140 -4.60 0.67 4.01
N ILE A 141 -3.27 0.66 4.12
CA ILE A 141 -2.44 1.83 3.80
C ILE A 141 -2.64 2.25 2.32
N LEU A 142 -2.93 1.31 1.43
CA LEU A 142 -3.24 1.60 0.02
C LEU A 142 -4.45 2.53 -0.15
N ARG A 143 -5.41 2.52 0.78
CA ARG A 143 -6.57 3.45 0.78
C ARG A 143 -6.19 4.93 0.84
N ILE A 144 -4.91 5.22 1.11
CA ILE A 144 -4.37 6.58 1.08
C ILE A 144 -4.23 7.09 -0.35
N ILE A 145 -4.03 6.19 -1.32
CA ILE A 145 -3.81 6.54 -2.72
C ILE A 145 -5.14 6.94 -3.36
N PRO A 146 -5.25 8.14 -3.94
CA PRO A 146 -6.48 8.62 -4.56
C PRO A 146 -7.02 7.65 -5.62
N GLY A 147 -8.28 7.21 -5.45
CA GLY A 147 -8.96 6.33 -6.38
C GLY A 147 -8.70 4.84 -6.21
N ILE A 148 -7.85 4.45 -5.26
CA ILE A 148 -7.74 3.04 -4.88
C ILE A 148 -8.90 2.68 -3.95
N VAL A 149 -9.57 1.58 -4.29
CA VAL A 149 -10.47 0.86 -3.41
C VAL A 149 -9.90 -0.52 -3.22
N ILE A 150 -9.88 -1.00 -1.99
CA ILE A 150 -9.46 -2.35 -1.64
C ILE A 150 -10.61 -3.10 -1.00
N ALA A 151 -10.70 -4.38 -1.29
CA ALA A 151 -11.70 -5.28 -0.73
C ALA A 151 -11.04 -6.57 -0.23
N GLN A 152 -11.44 -7.03 0.95
CA GLN A 152 -10.86 -8.18 1.57
C GLN A 152 -11.57 -9.46 1.12
N HIS A 153 -10.80 -10.43 0.66
CA HIS A 153 -11.28 -11.78 0.41
C HIS A 153 -11.32 -12.58 1.71
N GLN A 154 -12.39 -13.25 2.02
CA GLN A 154 -12.46 -14.36 2.98
C GLN A 154 -11.91 -14.12 4.40
N GLY A 155 -11.40 -12.90 4.72
CA GLY A 155 -10.85 -12.61 6.03
C GLY A 155 -9.33 -12.35 6.08
N GLY A 156 -8.83 -11.98 7.25
CA GLY A 156 -7.70 -11.15 7.55
C GLY A 156 -6.28 -11.59 7.16
N GLY A 157 -6.06 -12.69 6.45
CA GLY A 157 -4.70 -13.18 6.18
C GLY A 157 -4.33 -13.38 4.71
N LYS A 158 -5.24 -13.10 3.79
CA LYS A 158 -5.05 -13.20 2.34
C LYS A 158 -4.81 -11.82 1.73
N ALA A 159 -4.07 -11.72 0.62
CA ALA A 159 -3.93 -10.49 -0.14
C ALA A 159 -5.30 -9.95 -0.58
N GLU A 160 -5.45 -8.63 -0.60
CA GLU A 160 -6.72 -7.96 -0.91
C GLU A 160 -6.89 -7.73 -2.41
N GLN A 161 -8.14 -7.63 -2.84
CA GLN A 161 -8.52 -7.18 -4.18
C GLN A 161 -8.30 -5.67 -4.27
N ILE A 162 -7.65 -5.20 -5.34
CA ILE A 162 -7.32 -3.80 -5.55
C ILE A 162 -8.04 -3.29 -6.78
N PHE A 163 -8.84 -2.25 -6.61
CA PHE A 163 -9.49 -1.55 -7.72
C PHE A 163 -8.81 -0.22 -8.00
N LEU A 164 -8.42 0.01 -9.24
CA LEU A 164 -7.86 1.27 -9.70
C LEU A 164 -8.18 1.51 -11.18
N ARG A 165 -8.75 2.66 -11.55
CA ARG A 165 -9.02 3.04 -12.94
C ARG A 165 -9.82 2.01 -13.73
N GLY A 166 -10.83 1.39 -13.11
CA GLY A 166 -11.64 0.36 -13.75
C GLY A 166 -10.90 -0.97 -13.98
N PHE A 167 -9.73 -1.17 -13.38
CA PHE A 167 -9.13 -2.48 -13.24
C PHE A 167 -9.58 -3.13 -11.94
N ASP A 168 -9.86 -4.39 -12.02
CA ASP A 168 -9.85 -5.31 -10.91
C ASP A 168 -8.47 -5.99 -10.91
N ALA A 169 -7.54 -5.40 -10.19
CA ALA A 169 -6.22 -5.98 -9.99
C ALA A 169 -6.30 -6.97 -8.83
N ASP A 170 -7.02 -8.09 -9.06
CA ASP A 170 -7.17 -9.12 -8.04
C ASP A 170 -5.79 -9.57 -7.56
N HIS A 171 -5.55 -9.41 -6.27
CA HIS A 171 -4.27 -9.71 -5.61
C HIS A 171 -3.03 -8.93 -6.12
N GLY A 172 -3.19 -7.92 -6.99
CA GLY A 172 -2.08 -7.05 -7.42
C GLY A 172 -1.59 -7.24 -8.86
N THR A 173 -2.36 -7.90 -9.75
CA THR A 173 -1.93 -8.22 -11.12
C THR A 173 -1.52 -7.04 -11.99
N ASP A 174 -2.11 -5.86 -11.79
CA ASP A 174 -1.91 -4.67 -12.63
C ASP A 174 -1.39 -3.46 -11.87
N PHE A 175 -1.12 -3.66 -10.59
CA PHE A 175 -0.63 -2.62 -9.70
C PHE A 175 0.64 -3.07 -8.97
N ARG A 176 1.76 -2.36 -9.21
CA ARG A 176 3.05 -2.71 -8.61
C ARG A 176 3.17 -2.15 -7.21
N GLU A 177 3.56 -3.00 -6.27
CA GLU A 177 3.85 -2.63 -4.89
C GLU A 177 5.31 -2.93 -4.53
N ASP A 178 5.99 -1.94 -3.95
CA ASP A 178 7.35 -2.09 -3.43
C ASP A 178 7.42 -1.52 -1.99
N VAL A 179 8.31 -2.05 -1.15
CA VAL A 179 8.68 -1.46 0.15
C VAL A 179 10.19 -1.32 0.26
N ASP A 180 10.68 -0.09 0.44
CA ASP A 180 12.13 0.21 0.41
C ASP A 180 12.84 -0.41 -0.82
N GLY A 181 12.17 -0.46 -1.98
CA GLY A 181 12.67 -1.07 -3.22
C GLY A 181 12.62 -2.60 -3.29
N LEU A 182 12.14 -3.27 -2.25
CA LEU A 182 11.84 -4.71 -2.25
C LEU A 182 10.46 -4.93 -2.90
N PRO A 183 10.31 -5.73 -3.97
CA PRO A 183 9.02 -5.99 -4.59
C PRO A 183 8.11 -6.84 -3.70
N ILE A 184 6.82 -6.48 -3.64
CA ILE A 184 5.79 -7.22 -2.91
C ILE A 184 5.13 -8.24 -3.83
N ASN A 185 4.78 -7.85 -5.08
CA ASN A 185 4.12 -8.71 -6.04
C ASN A 185 4.94 -9.97 -6.39
N MET A 186 4.25 -11.10 -6.49
CA MET A 186 4.80 -12.40 -6.88
C MET A 186 4.26 -12.79 -8.26
N PRO A 187 5.10 -12.85 -9.33
CA PRO A 187 4.63 -13.07 -10.71
C PRO A 187 3.86 -14.36 -10.92
N SER A 188 4.40 -15.47 -10.41
CA SER A 188 3.74 -16.77 -10.46
C SER A 188 3.49 -17.24 -9.04
N HIS A 189 2.25 -17.37 -8.64
CA HIS A 189 1.89 -17.75 -7.27
C HIS A 189 0.87 -18.88 -7.27
N ALA A 190 0.87 -19.71 -6.23
CA ALA A 190 -0.05 -20.85 -6.12
C ALA A 190 -1.52 -20.44 -6.13
N HIS A 191 -1.84 -19.23 -5.59
CA HIS A 191 -3.20 -18.72 -5.54
C HIS A 191 -3.56 -17.86 -6.75
N GLY A 192 -2.66 -17.02 -7.23
CA GLY A 192 -2.95 -16.12 -8.35
C GLY A 192 -1.73 -15.32 -8.78
N GLN A 193 -1.70 -14.96 -10.04
CA GLN A 193 -0.66 -14.15 -10.65
C GLN A 193 -0.55 -12.77 -9.96
N GLY A 194 0.67 -12.30 -9.78
CA GLY A 194 0.93 -10.95 -9.23
C GLY A 194 0.64 -10.78 -7.74
N PHE A 195 0.37 -11.86 -7.02
CA PHE A 195 -0.04 -11.85 -5.61
C PHE A 195 0.79 -10.91 -4.75
N ALA A 196 0.16 -9.89 -4.16
CA ALA A 196 0.79 -8.82 -3.40
C ALA A 196 0.29 -8.80 -1.96
N ASP A 197 0.96 -9.58 -1.09
CA ASP A 197 0.69 -9.60 0.35
C ASP A 197 1.62 -8.63 1.09
N SER A 198 1.08 -7.52 1.57
CA SER A 198 1.79 -6.50 2.35
C SER A 198 1.61 -6.63 3.87
N HIS A 199 1.06 -7.74 4.39
CA HIS A 199 0.84 -7.97 5.83
C HIS A 199 2.13 -7.96 6.68
N PHE A 200 3.29 -8.18 6.08
CA PHE A 200 4.59 -8.09 6.76
C PHE A 200 5.03 -6.65 7.08
N ILE A 201 4.32 -5.63 6.58
CA ILE A 201 4.60 -4.22 6.84
C ILE A 201 3.91 -3.79 8.13
N ILE A 202 4.65 -3.20 9.06
CA ILE A 202 4.08 -2.54 10.25
C ILE A 202 3.75 -1.09 9.87
N PRO A 203 2.46 -0.66 9.87
CA PRO A 203 2.06 0.66 9.37
C PRO A 203 2.81 1.83 10.01
N GLU A 204 3.08 1.75 11.31
CA GLU A 204 3.77 2.80 12.07
C GLU A 204 5.24 2.97 11.68
N THR A 205 5.82 2.02 10.95
CA THR A 205 7.18 2.15 10.41
C THR A 205 7.23 2.95 9.11
N ILE A 206 6.10 3.16 8.43
CA ILE A 206 6.06 3.91 7.17
C ILE A 206 6.32 5.39 7.41
N GLU A 207 7.24 5.95 6.65
CA GLU A 207 7.57 7.37 6.60
C GLU A 207 6.78 8.09 5.51
N SER A 208 6.71 7.45 4.31
CA SER A 208 6.00 8.01 3.16
C SER A 208 5.49 6.93 2.22
N VAL A 209 4.47 7.30 1.47
CA VAL A 209 3.88 6.50 0.40
C VAL A 209 4.06 7.29 -0.90
N ASN A 210 4.90 6.79 -1.79
CA ASN A 210 5.11 7.37 -3.11
C ASN A 210 4.33 6.55 -4.13
N PHE A 211 3.51 7.20 -4.94
CA PHE A 211 2.72 6.50 -5.95
C PHE A 211 2.64 7.29 -7.25
N LYS A 212 2.43 6.59 -8.33
CA LYS A 212 2.01 7.18 -9.62
C LYS A 212 1.01 6.27 -10.30
N LYS A 213 0.03 6.86 -10.97
CA LYS A 213 -0.93 6.15 -11.80
C LYS A 213 -0.39 6.04 -13.22
N GLY A 214 -0.68 4.93 -13.89
CA GLY A 214 -0.27 4.64 -15.26
C GLY A 214 1.18 4.19 -15.44
N PRO A 215 1.51 3.70 -16.63
CA PRO A 215 2.79 3.05 -16.95
C PRO A 215 3.89 4.04 -17.37
N TYR A 216 4.10 5.14 -16.68
CA TYR A 216 4.87 6.30 -17.17
C TYR A 216 6.30 6.42 -16.61
N THR A 217 6.75 5.47 -15.79
CA THR A 217 8.06 5.51 -15.12
C THR A 217 8.98 4.41 -15.62
N ALA A 218 10.16 4.75 -16.16
CA ALA A 218 11.08 3.78 -16.77
C ALA A 218 11.69 2.79 -15.75
N ALA A 219 11.96 3.24 -14.52
CA ALA A 219 12.48 2.37 -13.45
C ALA A 219 11.49 1.29 -12.99
N LYS A 220 10.19 1.42 -13.34
CA LYS A 220 9.12 0.48 -12.97
C LYS A 220 8.71 -0.34 -14.20
N GLY A 221 8.73 -1.64 -14.09
CA GLY A 221 8.42 -2.58 -15.17
C GLY A 221 7.16 -3.38 -14.90
N ASP A 222 7.34 -4.66 -14.62
CA ASP A 222 6.26 -5.63 -14.44
C ASP A 222 5.20 -5.18 -13.43
N PHE A 223 3.93 -5.48 -13.72
CA PHE A 223 2.71 -5.10 -12.96
C PHE A 223 2.41 -3.59 -12.92
N CYS A 224 3.20 -2.74 -13.59
CA CYS A 224 2.97 -1.29 -13.60
C CYS A 224 2.09 -0.86 -14.78
N THR A 225 0.90 -1.46 -14.95
CA THR A 225 -0.08 -1.10 -15.98
C THR A 225 -1.00 0.04 -15.53
N THR A 226 -1.59 -0.07 -14.33
CA THR A 226 -2.42 0.99 -13.74
C THR A 226 -1.63 1.97 -12.89
N GLY A 227 -0.45 1.56 -12.43
CA GLY A 227 0.40 2.38 -11.58
C GLY A 227 1.28 1.57 -10.63
N PHE A 228 1.89 2.29 -9.69
CA PHE A 228 2.71 1.68 -8.65
C PHE A 228 2.64 2.44 -7.33
N VAL A 229 3.03 1.77 -6.27
CA VAL A 229 3.28 2.35 -4.95
C VAL A 229 4.63 1.90 -4.40
N ASP A 230 5.39 2.85 -3.84
CA ASP A 230 6.58 2.58 -3.04
C ASP A 230 6.31 3.01 -1.60
N PHE A 231 6.25 2.06 -0.68
CA PHE A 231 6.26 2.31 0.74
C PHE A 231 7.70 2.56 1.20
N VAL A 232 7.94 3.71 1.79
CA VAL A 232 9.26 4.05 2.33
C VAL A 232 9.18 3.99 3.84
N THR A 233 9.99 3.15 4.47
CA THR A 233 10.02 3.04 5.92
C THR A 233 10.94 4.11 6.53
N LYS A 234 10.66 4.48 7.78
CA LYS A 234 11.40 5.49 8.53
C LYS A 234 12.89 5.21 8.57
N GLN A 235 13.69 6.23 8.42
CA GLN A 235 15.15 6.12 8.60
C GLN A 235 15.53 6.08 10.08
N SER A 236 14.72 6.69 10.96
CA SER A 236 14.92 6.69 12.41
C SER A 236 13.58 6.83 13.12
N LEU A 237 13.50 6.37 14.36
CA LEU A 237 12.36 6.63 15.24
C LEU A 237 12.61 7.88 16.08
N PRO A 238 11.56 8.68 16.33
CA PRO A 238 11.68 9.87 17.21
C PRO A 238 11.93 9.52 18.68
N GLY A 239 11.57 8.32 19.11
CA GLY A 239 11.67 7.84 20.48
C GLY A 239 11.35 6.37 20.57
N LYS A 240 11.21 5.85 21.78
CA LYS A 240 10.72 4.51 22.06
C LYS A 240 9.23 4.59 22.38
N SER A 241 8.46 3.58 21.99
CA SER A 241 7.04 3.51 22.36
C SER A 241 6.53 2.09 22.44
N ILE A 242 5.51 1.89 23.27
CA ILE A 242 4.70 0.68 23.32
C ILE A 242 3.25 1.10 23.14
N GLN A 243 2.55 0.44 22.23
CA GLN A 243 1.13 0.64 21.98
C GLN A 243 0.38 -0.65 22.31
N ILE A 244 -0.74 -0.52 22.99
CA ILE A 244 -1.68 -1.61 23.26
C ILE A 244 -3.02 -1.18 22.66
N GLU A 245 -3.65 -2.08 21.90
CA GLU A 245 -4.98 -1.88 21.32
C GLU A 245 -5.90 -3.02 21.74
N GLY A 246 -7.14 -2.69 22.06
CA GLY A 246 -8.23 -3.63 22.32
C GLY A 246 -9.51 -3.17 21.63
N GLY A 247 -10.30 -4.11 21.14
CA GLY A 247 -11.51 -3.79 20.39
C GLY A 247 -12.53 -4.90 20.35
N MET A 248 -13.63 -4.61 19.64
CA MET A 248 -14.68 -5.59 19.37
C MET A 248 -14.13 -6.84 18.67
N PHE A 249 -14.89 -7.92 18.71
CA PHE A 249 -14.54 -9.20 18.06
C PHE A 249 -13.24 -9.81 18.58
N ASN A 250 -12.98 -9.67 19.89
CA ASN A 250 -11.74 -10.14 20.53
C ASN A 250 -10.47 -9.65 19.81
N THR A 251 -10.47 -8.39 19.36
CA THR A 251 -9.31 -7.82 18.69
C THR A 251 -8.33 -7.25 19.70
N TYR A 252 -7.08 -7.72 19.66
CA TYR A 252 -5.98 -7.26 20.50
C TYR A 252 -4.74 -7.01 19.63
N ARG A 253 -3.99 -5.95 19.94
CA ARG A 253 -2.72 -5.67 19.29
C ARG A 253 -1.73 -5.07 20.28
N VAL A 254 -0.49 -5.54 20.21
CA VAL A 254 0.65 -4.96 20.92
C VAL A 254 1.71 -4.61 19.91
N LEU A 255 2.20 -3.37 19.96
CA LEU A 255 3.26 -2.86 19.10
C LEU A 255 4.33 -2.22 19.94
N GLY A 256 5.59 -2.63 19.74
CA GLY A 256 6.77 -2.01 20.33
C GLY A 256 7.64 -1.36 19.25
N LEU A 257 8.08 -0.12 19.47
CA LEU A 257 9.02 0.62 18.63
C LEU A 257 10.22 1.04 19.50
N PHE A 258 11.42 0.59 19.16
CA PHE A 258 12.59 0.78 20.01
C PHE A 258 13.80 1.26 19.20
N ASN A 259 14.40 2.40 19.57
CA ASN A 259 15.72 2.78 19.11
C ASN A 259 16.76 1.91 19.81
N LEU A 260 17.67 1.32 19.03
CA LEU A 260 18.76 0.46 19.50
C LEU A 260 20.08 1.23 19.68
N LEU A 261 20.24 2.37 19.00
CA LEU A 261 21.38 3.27 19.15
C LEU A 261 21.00 4.52 19.95
N GLY A 262 21.96 5.01 20.73
CA GLY A 262 21.80 6.23 21.54
C GLY A 262 22.09 7.53 20.77
N GLU A 263 22.01 8.66 21.47
CA GLU A 263 22.16 10.01 20.89
C GLU A 263 23.52 10.24 20.19
N LYS A 264 24.62 9.68 20.71
CA LYS A 264 25.95 9.79 20.08
C LYS A 264 25.96 9.26 18.65
N ALA A 265 25.26 8.16 18.36
CA ALA A 265 25.14 7.63 17.01
C ALA A 265 24.28 8.54 16.11
N ARG A 266 23.25 9.16 16.68
CA ARG A 266 22.39 10.12 15.96
C ARG A 266 23.16 11.36 15.51
N THR A 267 24.05 11.90 16.34
CA THR A 267 24.93 13.02 15.94
C THR A 267 25.88 12.64 14.80
N GLN A 268 26.18 11.34 14.66
CA GLN A 268 26.94 10.78 13.54
C GLN A 268 26.07 10.39 12.36
N GLN A 269 24.79 10.80 12.31
CA GLN A 269 23.83 10.46 11.28
C GLN A 269 23.60 8.94 11.13
N GLN A 270 23.63 8.20 12.25
CA GLN A 270 23.36 6.77 12.30
C GLN A 270 22.12 6.50 13.16
N SER A 271 21.31 5.58 12.71
CA SER A 271 20.12 5.10 13.40
C SER A 271 20.01 3.60 13.25
N TRP A 272 19.59 2.94 14.31
CA TRP A 272 19.18 1.55 14.27
C TRP A 272 17.94 1.40 15.15
N TYR A 273 16.88 0.85 14.60
CA TYR A 273 15.67 0.62 15.36
C TYR A 273 15.04 -0.74 15.07
N MET A 274 14.16 -1.15 15.96
CA MET A 274 13.37 -2.36 15.88
C MET A 274 11.90 -2.03 16.10
N ALA A 275 11.03 -2.69 15.36
CA ALA A 275 9.58 -2.70 15.54
C ALA A 275 9.09 -4.14 15.68
N SER A 276 8.24 -4.42 16.66
CA SER A 276 7.63 -5.73 16.83
C SER A 276 6.14 -5.60 17.07
N GLU A 277 5.34 -6.39 16.37
CA GLU A 277 3.89 -6.39 16.44
C GLU A 277 3.36 -7.80 16.67
N TYR A 278 2.41 -7.93 17.58
CA TYR A 278 1.53 -9.09 17.66
C TYR A 278 0.08 -8.63 17.59
N ARG A 279 -0.71 -9.30 16.76
CA ARG A 279 -2.15 -9.07 16.63
C ARG A 279 -2.93 -10.38 16.70
N TYR A 280 -4.08 -10.31 17.37
CA TYR A 280 -5.09 -11.36 17.39
C TYR A 280 -6.47 -10.77 17.09
N SER A 281 -7.34 -11.51 16.38
CA SER A 281 -8.73 -11.15 16.18
C SER A 281 -9.58 -12.38 15.81
N ASN A 282 -10.79 -12.45 16.35
CA ASN A 282 -11.81 -13.41 15.87
C ASN A 282 -12.53 -12.90 14.61
N ALA A 283 -12.37 -11.61 14.27
CA ALA A 283 -13.21 -10.90 13.31
C ALA A 283 -14.71 -11.03 13.62
N TYR A 284 -15.55 -10.57 12.70
CA TYR A 284 -17.00 -10.42 12.91
C TYR A 284 -17.83 -11.57 12.32
N PHE A 285 -17.19 -12.62 11.85
CA PHE A 285 -17.84 -13.78 11.26
C PHE A 285 -18.36 -14.75 12.34
N ASP A 286 -19.46 -15.44 12.04
CA ASP A 286 -20.04 -16.48 12.91
C ASP A 286 -19.04 -17.62 13.14
N ASN A 287 -18.22 -17.95 12.10
CA ASN A 287 -17.07 -18.83 12.21
C ASN A 287 -15.82 -18.00 12.57
N PRO A 288 -15.35 -18.03 13.84
CA PRO A 288 -14.25 -17.17 14.28
C PRO A 288 -12.96 -17.42 13.49
N GLN A 289 -12.35 -16.36 13.01
CA GLN A 289 -11.13 -16.47 12.21
C GLN A 289 -9.90 -16.87 13.01
N HIS A 290 -9.88 -16.64 14.31
CA HIS A 290 -8.71 -16.90 15.16
C HIS A 290 -7.41 -16.36 14.50
N PHE A 291 -7.52 -15.19 13.88
CA PHE A 291 -6.42 -14.57 13.16
C PHE A 291 -5.27 -14.23 14.09
N HIS A 292 -4.08 -14.75 13.80
CA HIS A 292 -2.84 -14.41 14.49
C HIS A 292 -1.86 -13.80 13.50
N ARG A 293 -1.21 -12.72 13.89
CA ARG A 293 -0.11 -12.11 13.13
C ARG A 293 1.02 -11.72 14.07
N PHE A 294 2.22 -12.13 13.72
CA PHE A 294 3.46 -11.66 14.34
C PHE A 294 4.34 -11.03 13.28
N ASN A 295 4.84 -9.82 13.55
CA ASN A 295 5.79 -9.09 12.74
C ASN A 295 6.99 -8.66 13.59
N LEU A 296 8.18 -8.83 13.05
CA LEU A 296 9.41 -8.25 13.56
C LEU A 296 10.13 -7.55 12.42
N PHE A 297 10.48 -6.30 12.61
CA PHE A 297 11.21 -5.46 11.65
C PHE A 297 12.38 -4.80 12.34
N THR A 298 13.55 -4.75 11.70
CA THR A 298 14.68 -3.95 12.14
C THR A 298 15.31 -3.22 10.97
N LYS A 299 15.74 -1.98 11.19
CA LYS A 299 16.40 -1.15 10.16
C LYS A 299 17.54 -0.36 10.75
N TYR A 300 18.71 -0.53 10.16
CA TYR A 300 19.87 0.34 10.31
C TYR A 300 19.92 1.32 9.13
N SER A 301 20.24 2.57 9.41
CA SER A 301 20.45 3.60 8.41
C SER A 301 21.56 4.52 8.88
N GLY A 302 22.57 4.74 8.06
CA GLY A 302 23.67 5.58 8.51
C GLY A 302 24.70 5.93 7.46
N LYS A 303 25.34 7.08 7.68
CA LYS A 303 26.51 7.51 6.97
C LYS A 303 27.71 6.68 7.45
N ILE A 304 28.32 5.89 6.56
CA ILE A 304 29.48 5.04 6.86
C ILE A 304 30.83 5.66 6.43
N SER A 305 30.76 6.62 5.50
CA SER A 305 31.87 7.49 5.13
C SER A 305 31.33 8.81 4.58
N GLU A 306 32.18 9.73 4.18
CA GLU A 306 31.80 11.04 3.66
C GLU A 306 30.84 10.94 2.45
N HIS A 307 31.05 9.94 1.61
CA HIS A 307 30.30 9.73 0.36
C HIS A 307 29.36 8.53 0.39
N ASN A 308 29.38 7.72 1.45
CA ASN A 308 28.63 6.46 1.49
C ASN A 308 27.57 6.46 2.59
N TYR A 309 26.35 6.13 2.21
CA TYR A 309 25.21 5.93 3.08
C TYR A 309 24.70 4.50 2.96
N LEU A 310 24.67 3.76 4.08
CA LEU A 310 24.21 2.38 4.14
C LEU A 310 22.83 2.31 4.81
N THR A 311 21.92 1.57 4.19
CA THR A 311 20.67 1.13 4.81
C THR A 311 20.64 -0.39 4.80
N PHE A 312 20.33 -0.99 5.93
CA PHE A 312 20.09 -2.42 6.06
C PHE A 312 18.79 -2.65 6.80
N SER A 313 17.92 -3.53 6.29
CA SER A 313 16.71 -3.92 6.99
C SER A 313 16.47 -5.42 6.91
N ALA A 314 15.83 -5.95 7.95
CA ALA A 314 15.36 -7.32 7.99
C ALA A 314 13.96 -7.37 8.59
N THR A 315 13.10 -8.24 8.03
CA THR A 315 11.76 -8.48 8.53
C THR A 315 11.51 -9.98 8.65
N THR A 316 10.71 -10.38 9.63
CA THR A 316 10.08 -11.69 9.63
C THR A 316 8.62 -11.55 10.03
N PHE A 317 7.77 -12.28 9.33
CA PHE A 317 6.33 -12.22 9.43
C PHE A 317 5.75 -13.63 9.42
N ARG A 318 4.76 -13.84 10.26
CA ARG A 318 3.93 -15.04 10.25
C ARG A 318 2.49 -14.69 10.54
N SER A 319 1.56 -15.24 9.76
CA SER A 319 0.12 -15.19 10.05
C SER A 319 -0.54 -16.55 9.88
N LYS A 320 -1.63 -16.75 10.61
CA LYS A 320 -2.50 -17.91 10.48
C LYS A 320 -3.93 -17.50 10.77
N TRP A 321 -4.88 -18.05 10.01
CA TRP A 321 -6.29 -17.70 10.13
C TRP A 321 -7.23 -18.81 9.66
N ASN A 322 -8.47 -18.80 10.19
CA ASN A 322 -9.60 -19.43 9.55
C ASN A 322 -10.33 -18.41 8.66
N ALA A 323 -11.10 -18.88 7.71
CA ALA A 323 -11.90 -18.04 6.83
C ALA A 323 -13.36 -18.52 6.79
N SER A 324 -14.24 -17.62 6.34
CA SER A 324 -15.66 -17.93 6.12
C SER A 324 -15.97 -18.19 4.65
N GLY A 325 -14.98 -17.99 3.78
CA GLY A 325 -15.15 -18.08 2.34
C GLY A 325 -15.99 -16.95 1.74
N GLN A 326 -16.30 -17.11 0.47
CA GLN A 326 -17.30 -16.32 -0.25
C GLN A 326 -18.62 -17.07 -0.17
N ILE A 327 -19.67 -16.42 0.30
CA ILE A 327 -20.98 -17.06 0.51
C ILE A 327 -21.97 -16.67 -0.61
N PRO A 328 -22.76 -17.62 -1.14
CA PRO A 328 -23.75 -17.34 -2.19
C PRO A 328 -24.94 -16.57 -1.63
N ASP A 329 -25.47 -15.64 -2.42
CA ASP A 329 -26.62 -14.82 -2.03
C ASP A 329 -27.84 -15.65 -1.61
N ARG A 330 -28.11 -16.77 -2.32
CA ARG A 330 -29.25 -17.63 -1.97
C ARG A 330 -29.11 -18.28 -0.60
N ALA A 331 -27.91 -18.62 -0.18
CA ALA A 331 -27.69 -19.23 1.13
C ALA A 331 -28.09 -18.30 2.28
N VAL A 332 -27.95 -16.99 2.08
CA VAL A 332 -28.39 -15.97 3.04
C VAL A 332 -29.90 -15.69 2.90
N SER A 333 -30.40 -15.54 1.67
CA SER A 333 -31.82 -15.21 1.42
C SER A 333 -32.77 -16.34 1.81
N GLU A 334 -32.33 -17.60 1.67
CA GLU A 334 -33.08 -18.80 2.07
C GLU A 334 -32.85 -19.19 3.54
N HIS A 335 -32.06 -18.38 4.28
CA HIS A 335 -31.76 -18.61 5.71
C HIS A 335 -31.01 -19.93 5.99
N ILE A 336 -30.24 -20.44 5.02
CA ILE A 336 -29.36 -21.60 5.22
C ILE A 336 -28.21 -21.21 6.18
N ILE A 337 -27.68 -19.99 6.01
CA ILE A 337 -26.69 -19.39 6.91
C ILE A 337 -27.06 -17.93 7.21
N GLY A 338 -26.47 -17.36 8.26
CA GLY A 338 -26.53 -15.93 8.54
C GLY A 338 -25.68 -15.12 7.56
N PHE A 339 -25.90 -13.80 7.51
CA PHE A 339 -25.12 -12.89 6.65
C PHE A 339 -23.60 -12.95 6.91
N TYR A 340 -23.19 -13.27 8.13
CA TYR A 340 -21.79 -13.44 8.53
C TYR A 340 -21.39 -14.93 8.67
N GLY A 341 -22.20 -15.84 8.15
CA GLY A 341 -22.00 -17.27 8.20
C GLY A 341 -20.91 -17.78 7.25
N ALA A 342 -20.72 -19.09 7.23
CA ALA A 342 -19.84 -19.81 6.32
C ALA A 342 -20.56 -21.06 5.81
N ILE A 343 -20.36 -21.40 4.53
CA ILE A 343 -20.81 -22.69 3.97
C ILE A 343 -19.79 -23.78 4.33
N ASP A 344 -18.50 -23.48 4.15
CA ASP A 344 -17.42 -24.37 4.53
C ASP A 344 -16.64 -23.76 5.72
N PRO A 345 -16.73 -24.31 6.93
CA PRO A 345 -16.02 -23.79 8.10
C PRO A 345 -14.53 -24.16 8.12
N HIS A 346 -14.06 -24.98 7.17
CA HIS A 346 -12.68 -25.46 7.13
C HIS A 346 -11.76 -24.57 6.28
N GLU A 347 -12.26 -23.47 5.70
CA GLU A 347 -11.43 -22.54 4.96
C GLU A 347 -10.45 -21.77 5.86
N GLY A 348 -9.30 -21.36 5.29
CA GLY A 348 -8.28 -20.56 5.98
C GLY A 348 -6.87 -20.91 5.51
N GLY A 349 -5.87 -20.37 6.17
CA GLY A 349 -4.49 -20.56 5.72
C GLY A 349 -3.43 -20.05 6.68
N GLU A 350 -2.20 -20.14 6.20
CA GLU A 350 -1.04 -19.55 6.87
C GLU A 350 -0.05 -18.98 5.85
N THR A 351 0.64 -17.90 6.24
CA THR A 351 1.65 -17.24 5.43
C THR A 351 2.86 -16.90 6.28
N HIS A 352 4.05 -17.13 5.75
CA HIS A 352 5.32 -16.72 6.36
C HIS A 352 6.12 -15.95 5.34
N ARG A 353 6.79 -14.86 5.76
CA ARG A 353 7.72 -14.13 4.93
C ARG A 353 8.88 -13.60 5.75
N THR A 354 10.10 -13.84 5.30
CA THR A 354 11.32 -13.25 5.86
C THR A 354 12.05 -12.51 4.76
N ASN A 355 12.40 -11.24 4.99
CA ASN A 355 13.11 -10.42 4.02
C ASN A 355 14.41 -9.89 4.62
N ILE A 356 15.44 -9.78 3.78
CA ILE A 356 16.68 -9.07 4.04
C ILE A 356 16.90 -8.10 2.88
N ASN A 357 17.21 -6.85 3.20
CA ASN A 357 17.40 -5.80 2.20
C ASN A 357 18.59 -4.92 2.63
N ALA A 358 19.54 -4.72 1.72
CA ALA A 358 20.70 -3.86 1.94
C ALA A 358 20.86 -2.90 0.76
N GLN A 359 20.98 -1.61 1.04
CA GLN A 359 21.18 -0.56 0.05
C GLN A 359 22.38 0.30 0.40
N LEU A 360 23.28 0.47 -0.56
CA LEU A 360 24.40 1.39 -0.49
C LEU A 360 24.21 2.52 -1.50
N ILE A 361 24.20 3.75 -1.01
CA ILE A 361 24.19 4.96 -1.84
C ILE A 361 25.55 5.60 -1.74
N THR A 362 26.23 5.77 -2.88
CA THR A 362 27.50 6.47 -2.99
C THR A 362 27.31 7.77 -3.77
N SER A 363 27.74 8.89 -3.20
CA SER A 363 27.77 10.18 -3.89
C SER A 363 29.19 10.59 -4.24
N ASN A 364 29.38 11.28 -5.36
CA ASN A 364 30.65 11.89 -5.69
C ASN A 364 30.62 13.42 -5.43
N ASN A 365 31.77 14.07 -5.56
CA ASN A 365 31.90 15.52 -5.35
C ASN A 365 31.12 16.38 -6.36
N LYS A 366 30.66 15.79 -7.47
CA LYS A 366 29.82 16.46 -8.48
C LYS A 366 28.33 16.32 -8.20
N GLY A 367 27.95 15.59 -7.16
CA GLY A 367 26.55 15.34 -6.78
C GLY A 367 25.91 14.16 -7.52
N ASP A 368 26.66 13.38 -8.31
CA ASP A 368 26.15 12.17 -8.93
C ASP A 368 25.92 11.10 -7.86
N LEU A 369 24.91 10.28 -8.07
CA LEU A 369 24.50 9.23 -7.13
C LEU A 369 24.64 7.85 -7.76
N PHE A 370 25.27 6.95 -7.05
CA PHE A 370 25.34 5.53 -7.39
C PHE A 370 24.59 4.74 -6.32
N ARG A 371 23.53 4.02 -6.71
CA ARG A 371 22.69 3.24 -5.82
C ARG A 371 22.85 1.77 -6.14
N ASN A 372 23.14 0.97 -5.11
CA ASN A 372 23.22 -0.48 -5.19
C ASN A 372 22.33 -1.06 -4.10
N GLN A 373 21.43 -1.94 -4.47
CA GLN A 373 20.54 -2.62 -3.55
C GLN A 373 20.56 -4.11 -3.85
N VAL A 374 20.70 -4.92 -2.82
CA VAL A 374 20.50 -6.36 -2.87
C VAL A 374 19.41 -6.75 -1.89
N PHE A 375 18.60 -7.71 -2.28
CA PHE A 375 17.53 -8.20 -1.41
C PHE A 375 17.31 -9.70 -1.57
N TYR A 376 16.84 -10.30 -0.49
CA TYR A 376 16.41 -11.68 -0.40
C TYR A 376 15.08 -11.77 0.31
N SER A 377 14.21 -12.65 -0.14
CA SER A 377 12.94 -12.95 0.51
C SER A 377 12.71 -14.45 0.48
N ASN A 378 12.43 -15.05 1.65
CA ASN A 378 11.89 -16.39 1.77
C ASN A 378 10.40 -16.31 2.11
N TYR A 379 9.57 -17.07 1.41
CA TYR A 379 8.14 -17.01 1.52
C TYR A 379 7.53 -18.42 1.53
N HIS A 380 6.49 -18.58 2.33
CA HIS A 380 5.68 -19.79 2.37
C HIS A 380 4.20 -19.44 2.44
N PHE A 381 3.39 -20.17 1.69
CA PHE A 381 1.96 -19.98 1.59
C PHE A 381 1.24 -21.32 1.60
N ASP A 382 0.15 -21.40 2.39
CA ASP A 382 -0.74 -22.55 2.46
C ASP A 382 -2.16 -22.03 2.65
N LEU A 383 -3.06 -22.27 1.70
CA LEU A 383 -4.44 -21.80 1.71
C LEU A 383 -5.40 -22.95 1.37
N HIS A 384 -6.44 -23.09 2.18
CA HIS A 384 -7.60 -23.92 1.93
C HIS A 384 -8.81 -23.04 1.64
N THR A 385 -9.49 -23.26 0.51
CA THR A 385 -10.64 -22.49 0.08
C THR A 385 -11.62 -23.34 -0.71
N ASN A 386 -12.89 -22.93 -0.73
CA ASN A 386 -13.97 -23.64 -1.40
C ASN A 386 -14.87 -22.63 -2.09
N PHE A 387 -14.75 -22.48 -3.41
CA PHE A 387 -15.50 -21.47 -4.18
C PHE A 387 -16.82 -21.98 -4.73
N THR A 388 -16.92 -23.29 -5.03
CA THR A 388 -18.03 -23.91 -5.77
C THR A 388 -18.86 -24.90 -4.92
N PHE A 389 -18.35 -25.21 -3.75
CA PHE A 389 -18.90 -26.05 -2.67
C PHE A 389 -19.06 -27.52 -3.07
N PHE A 390 -20.11 -27.93 -3.78
CA PHE A 390 -20.39 -29.29 -4.21
C PHE A 390 -20.73 -29.34 -5.72
N LEU A 391 -20.18 -28.43 -6.51
CA LEU A 391 -20.43 -28.33 -7.95
C LEU A 391 -19.80 -29.51 -8.70
N VAL A 392 -18.52 -29.81 -8.41
CA VAL A 392 -17.72 -30.84 -9.10
C VAL A 392 -17.79 -32.16 -8.32
N ASP A 393 -17.41 -32.16 -7.05
CA ASP A 393 -17.52 -33.34 -6.17
C ASP A 393 -18.72 -33.21 -5.25
N THR A 394 -19.81 -33.84 -5.65
CA THR A 394 -21.10 -33.78 -4.92
C THR A 394 -21.08 -34.55 -3.61
N VAL A 395 -20.04 -35.31 -3.33
CA VAL A 395 -19.90 -36.17 -2.12
C VAL A 395 -18.95 -35.53 -1.11
N ASN A 396 -17.75 -35.19 -1.53
CA ASN A 396 -16.70 -34.67 -0.65
C ASN A 396 -16.66 -33.16 -0.56
N GLY A 397 -17.25 -32.45 -1.54
CA GLY A 397 -17.12 -31.00 -1.72
C GLY A 397 -15.88 -30.63 -2.53
N ASP A 398 -15.79 -29.36 -2.88
CA ASP A 398 -14.80 -28.83 -3.83
C ASP A 398 -13.66 -28.07 -3.13
N GLU A 399 -13.39 -28.37 -1.85
CA GLU A 399 -12.29 -27.72 -1.13
C GLU A 399 -10.96 -27.94 -1.86
N ILE A 400 -10.24 -26.87 -2.14
CA ILE A 400 -8.90 -26.92 -2.72
C ILE A 400 -7.85 -26.43 -1.72
N ARG A 401 -6.64 -26.96 -1.84
CA ARG A 401 -5.45 -26.51 -1.15
C ARG A 401 -4.46 -25.97 -2.15
N GLN A 402 -4.01 -24.73 -1.92
CA GLN A 402 -2.99 -24.02 -2.69
C GLN A 402 -1.77 -23.81 -1.82
N GLN A 403 -0.60 -24.25 -2.25
CA GLN A 403 0.62 -24.14 -1.45
C GLN A 403 1.85 -23.88 -2.27
N GLU A 404 2.81 -23.15 -1.72
CA GLU A 404 4.14 -22.98 -2.25
C GLU A 404 5.17 -22.59 -1.19
N ALA A 405 6.45 -22.84 -1.50
CA ALA A 405 7.60 -22.27 -0.80
C ALA A 405 8.48 -21.56 -1.83
N ARG A 406 9.00 -20.36 -1.52
CA ARG A 406 9.72 -19.54 -2.49
C ARG A 406 10.95 -18.88 -1.88
N ASP A 407 12.02 -18.87 -2.66
CA ASP A 407 13.17 -18.01 -2.45
C ASP A 407 13.25 -16.99 -3.58
N LEU A 408 13.34 -15.72 -3.21
CA LEU A 408 13.42 -14.59 -4.13
C LEU A 408 14.72 -13.82 -3.87
N PHE A 409 15.48 -13.59 -4.91
CA PHE A 409 16.73 -12.82 -4.91
C PHE A 409 16.61 -11.66 -5.87
N GLY A 410 17.22 -10.54 -5.53
CA GLY A 410 17.24 -9.44 -6.47
C GLY A 410 18.36 -8.43 -6.25
N TYR A 411 18.60 -7.67 -7.31
CA TYR A 411 19.51 -6.55 -7.36
C TYR A 411 18.89 -5.39 -8.10
N ASN A 412 18.94 -4.19 -7.51
CA ASN A 412 18.61 -2.93 -8.16
C ASN A 412 19.85 -2.04 -8.16
N GLY A 413 20.39 -1.74 -9.34
CA GLY A 413 21.51 -0.80 -9.51
C GLY A 413 21.07 0.41 -10.32
N SER A 414 21.49 1.62 -9.93
CA SER A 414 21.32 2.80 -10.76
C SER A 414 22.42 3.82 -10.57
N TYR A 415 22.71 4.57 -11.63
CA TYR A 415 23.58 5.73 -11.65
C TYR A 415 22.78 6.94 -12.12
N GLU A 416 22.85 8.03 -11.35
CA GLU A 416 22.18 9.29 -11.64
C GLU A 416 23.22 10.39 -11.79
N HIS A 417 23.19 11.09 -12.93
CA HIS A 417 24.08 12.18 -13.28
C HIS A 417 23.29 13.48 -13.43
N HIS A 418 23.83 14.55 -12.86
CA HIS A 418 23.27 15.89 -12.97
C HIS A 418 24.18 16.76 -13.83
N GLY A 419 23.63 17.48 -14.81
CA GLY A 419 24.40 18.31 -15.72
C GLY A 419 23.59 19.44 -16.33
N TYR A 420 24.25 20.15 -17.26
CA TYR A 420 23.66 21.23 -18.03
C TYR A 420 23.93 21.04 -19.52
N ILE A 421 22.94 21.32 -20.34
CA ILE A 421 23.08 21.44 -21.82
C ILE A 421 22.73 22.87 -22.17
N GLY A 422 23.76 23.68 -22.46
CA GLY A 422 23.59 25.13 -22.51
C GLY A 422 23.19 25.72 -21.17
N SER A 423 22.06 26.42 -21.10
CA SER A 423 21.45 26.92 -19.86
C SER A 423 20.46 25.96 -19.20
N SER A 424 20.10 24.88 -19.89
CA SER A 424 19.06 23.94 -19.45
C SER A 424 19.65 22.86 -18.56
N ARG A 425 19.04 22.62 -17.40
CA ARG A 425 19.41 21.54 -16.48
C ARG A 425 18.90 20.20 -17.00
N PHE A 426 19.74 19.18 -16.91
CA PHE A 426 19.29 17.81 -17.14
C PHE A 426 19.72 16.86 -16.03
N THR A 427 18.94 15.80 -15.83
CA THR A 427 19.27 14.68 -14.98
C THR A 427 19.12 13.41 -15.80
N ALA A 428 20.19 12.63 -15.92
CA ALA A 428 20.15 11.33 -16.59
C ALA A 428 20.30 10.22 -15.56
N GLU A 429 19.45 9.19 -15.65
CA GLU A 429 19.53 8.00 -14.83
C GLU A 429 19.62 6.77 -15.73
N GLY A 430 20.56 5.88 -15.47
CA GLY A 430 20.66 4.55 -16.05
C GLY A 430 20.69 3.50 -14.97
N GLY A 431 19.98 2.39 -15.15
CA GLY A 431 19.94 1.37 -14.13
C GLY A 431 19.60 -0.02 -14.66
N VAL A 432 19.65 -0.99 -13.76
CA VAL A 432 19.26 -2.38 -14.02
C VAL A 432 18.53 -2.96 -12.83
N ASN A 433 17.43 -3.66 -13.07
CA ASN A 433 16.75 -4.47 -12.07
C ASN A 433 16.95 -5.94 -12.46
N ILE A 434 17.36 -6.75 -11.50
CA ILE A 434 17.49 -8.20 -11.65
C ILE A 434 16.67 -8.85 -10.55
N ARG A 435 15.85 -9.83 -10.91
CA ARG A 435 15.04 -10.59 -9.97
C ARG A 435 15.01 -12.05 -10.37
N THR A 436 15.20 -12.96 -9.41
CA THR A 436 15.03 -14.39 -9.57
C THR A 436 14.10 -14.93 -8.51
N ASP A 437 13.02 -15.57 -8.93
CA ASP A 437 12.08 -16.30 -8.09
C ASP A 437 12.29 -17.80 -8.29
N LEU A 438 12.55 -18.52 -7.21
CA LEU A 438 12.65 -19.98 -7.19
C LEU A 438 11.51 -20.51 -6.31
N THR A 439 10.43 -20.98 -6.94
CA THR A 439 9.28 -21.53 -6.24
C THR A 439 9.38 -23.04 -6.22
N HIS A 440 9.29 -23.61 -5.04
CA HIS A 440 9.35 -25.03 -4.78
C HIS A 440 7.98 -25.56 -4.40
N HIS A 441 7.62 -26.72 -4.93
CA HIS A 441 6.37 -27.41 -4.61
C HIS A 441 5.12 -26.53 -4.76
N SER A 442 5.08 -25.69 -5.85
CA SER A 442 3.84 -25.03 -6.21
C SER A 442 2.79 -26.10 -6.52
N ALA A 443 1.74 -26.16 -5.71
CA ALA A 443 0.76 -27.23 -5.79
C ALA A 443 -0.67 -26.71 -5.65
N LEU A 444 -1.57 -27.33 -6.42
CA LEU A 444 -3.01 -27.25 -6.28
C LEU A 444 -3.54 -28.66 -6.04
N SER A 445 -4.33 -28.86 -5.01
CA SER A 445 -4.90 -30.15 -4.65
C SER A 445 -6.37 -30.01 -4.30
N HIS A 446 -7.18 -30.98 -4.68
CA HIS A 446 -8.53 -31.17 -4.14
C HIS A 446 -8.40 -31.85 -2.78
N THR A 447 -9.02 -31.28 -1.77
CA THR A 447 -8.92 -31.71 -0.36
C THR A 447 -10.30 -31.80 0.29
N ARG A 448 -10.35 -32.39 1.49
CA ARG A 448 -11.52 -32.42 2.34
C ARG A 448 -11.12 -32.15 3.79
N ASP A 449 -11.83 -31.23 4.43
CA ASP A 449 -11.68 -30.89 5.85
C ASP A 449 -10.23 -30.47 6.22
N ARG A 450 -9.47 -29.88 5.29
CA ARG A 450 -8.04 -29.49 5.35
C ARG A 450 -7.05 -30.65 5.49
N TYR A 451 -7.47 -31.85 5.85
CA TYR A 451 -6.57 -32.91 6.25
C TYR A 451 -6.41 -33.99 5.18
N LEU A 452 -7.44 -34.25 4.36
CA LEU A 452 -7.43 -35.33 3.41
C LEU A 452 -7.23 -34.80 2.00
N THR A 453 -6.07 -35.07 1.41
CA THR A 453 -5.86 -34.84 -0.04
C THR A 453 -6.53 -35.95 -0.83
N LEU A 454 -7.54 -35.57 -1.61
CA LEU A 454 -8.28 -36.48 -2.48
C LEU A 454 -7.57 -36.66 -3.83
N GLN A 455 -7.13 -35.54 -4.42
CA GLN A 455 -6.43 -35.53 -5.71
C GLN A 455 -5.43 -34.36 -5.78
N ARG A 456 -4.30 -34.57 -6.40
CA ARG A 456 -3.41 -33.50 -6.83
C ARG A 456 -3.79 -33.06 -8.25
N ILE A 457 -4.02 -31.74 -8.43
CA ILE A 457 -4.43 -31.14 -9.69
C ILE A 457 -3.19 -30.59 -10.44
N LYS A 458 -2.29 -29.89 -9.71
CA LYS A 458 -1.02 -29.36 -10.21
C LYS A 458 0.09 -29.57 -9.19
N LEU A 459 1.30 -29.84 -9.65
CA LEU A 459 2.49 -29.93 -8.82
C LEU A 459 3.74 -29.66 -9.65
N GLY A 460 4.55 -28.70 -9.26
CA GLY A 460 5.81 -28.41 -9.95
C GLY A 460 6.67 -27.39 -9.23
N ASP A 461 7.86 -27.15 -9.80
CA ASP A 461 8.73 -26.07 -9.38
C ASP A 461 8.78 -25.00 -10.48
N ILE A 462 8.85 -23.74 -10.06
CA ILE A 462 8.92 -22.60 -10.97
C ILE A 462 10.26 -21.88 -10.76
N SER A 463 10.94 -21.56 -11.86
CA SER A 463 12.07 -20.64 -11.87
C SER A 463 11.76 -19.50 -12.84
N LEU A 464 11.78 -18.28 -12.34
CA LEU A 464 11.58 -17.07 -13.13
C LEU A 464 12.71 -16.09 -12.86
N THR A 465 13.49 -15.75 -13.90
CA THR A 465 14.51 -14.71 -13.81
C THR A 465 14.17 -13.58 -14.77
N GLY A 466 14.08 -12.35 -14.24
CA GLY A 466 13.92 -11.12 -15.00
C GLY A 466 15.19 -10.27 -14.94
N ILE A 467 15.64 -9.75 -16.09
CA ILE A 467 16.75 -8.79 -16.20
C ILE A 467 16.23 -7.58 -16.98
N ALA A 468 16.34 -6.40 -16.37
CA ALA A 468 15.67 -5.23 -16.91
C ALA A 468 16.53 -3.95 -16.82
N PRO A 469 17.39 -3.70 -17.81
CA PRO A 469 18.05 -2.41 -17.96
C PRO A 469 17.04 -1.31 -18.35
N TYR A 470 17.26 -0.11 -17.80
CA TYR A 470 16.49 1.08 -18.15
C TYR A 470 17.36 2.32 -18.20
N ALA A 471 16.90 3.33 -18.92
CA ALA A 471 17.46 4.66 -18.91
C ALA A 471 16.33 5.70 -18.90
N SER A 472 16.55 6.81 -18.23
CA SER A 472 15.67 7.97 -18.27
C SER A 472 16.46 9.26 -18.25
N ALA A 473 15.92 10.30 -18.90
CA ALA A 473 16.46 11.63 -18.86
C ALA A 473 15.34 12.63 -18.56
N THR A 474 15.57 13.45 -17.56
CA THR A 474 14.73 14.61 -17.23
C THR A 474 15.44 15.84 -17.75
N PHE A 475 14.78 16.59 -18.59
CA PHE A 475 15.29 17.79 -19.21
C PHE A 475 14.43 19.00 -18.82
N GLU A 476 15.00 19.95 -18.10
CA GLU A 476 14.36 21.20 -17.73
C GLU A 476 14.73 22.24 -18.80
N TRP A 477 13.91 22.28 -19.89
CA TRP A 477 14.16 23.16 -21.05
C TRP A 477 14.26 24.62 -20.63
N ASN A 478 13.36 25.04 -19.75
CA ASN A 478 13.33 26.33 -19.11
C ASN A 478 12.52 26.21 -17.79
N ASP A 479 12.29 27.31 -17.09
CA ASP A 479 11.54 27.36 -15.84
C ASP A 479 10.09 26.89 -15.96
N ARG A 480 9.56 26.73 -17.18
CA ARG A 480 8.18 26.34 -17.44
C ARG A 480 8.01 24.94 -18.00
N LEU A 481 8.97 24.43 -18.79
CA LEU A 481 8.83 23.16 -19.49
C LEU A 481 9.86 22.15 -19.02
N ARG A 482 9.34 21.04 -18.49
CA ARG A 482 10.11 19.83 -18.14
C ARG A 482 9.66 18.68 -19.02
N ILE A 483 10.63 17.97 -19.60
CA ILE A 483 10.43 16.78 -20.42
C ILE A 483 11.12 15.61 -19.74
N ILE A 484 10.45 14.48 -19.63
CA ILE A 484 11.03 13.24 -19.13
C ILE A 484 10.86 12.17 -20.20
N ALA A 485 11.98 11.69 -20.72
CA ALA A 485 12.02 10.56 -21.65
C ALA A 485 12.62 9.34 -20.96
N GLY A 486 12.10 8.17 -21.25
CA GLY A 486 12.59 6.93 -20.65
C GLY A 486 12.42 5.74 -21.58
N LEU A 487 13.32 4.78 -21.46
CA LEU A 487 13.27 3.52 -22.16
C LEU A 487 13.64 2.39 -21.19
N ARG A 488 12.90 1.30 -21.27
CA ARG A 488 13.15 0.10 -20.49
C ARG A 488 13.09 -1.11 -21.42
N PHE A 489 14.01 -2.05 -21.21
CA PHE A 489 13.98 -3.38 -21.81
C PHE A 489 13.86 -4.40 -20.70
N ASP A 490 12.92 -5.35 -20.84
CA ASP A 490 12.73 -6.44 -19.91
C ASP A 490 12.94 -7.76 -20.64
N GLN A 491 13.78 -8.64 -20.09
CA GLN A 491 14.02 -10.00 -20.54
C GLN A 491 13.65 -10.96 -19.43
N PHE A 492 12.76 -11.91 -19.71
CA PHE A 492 12.35 -12.94 -18.76
C PHE A 492 12.77 -14.33 -19.26
N TYR A 493 13.24 -15.15 -18.31
CA TYR A 493 13.55 -16.56 -18.48
C TYR A 493 12.62 -17.35 -17.58
N HIS A 494 11.67 -18.05 -18.16
CA HIS A 494 10.68 -18.88 -17.48
C HIS A 494 11.07 -20.34 -17.57
N GLN A 495 10.94 -21.07 -16.46
CA GLN A 495 11.02 -22.53 -16.43
C GLN A 495 10.00 -23.07 -15.44
N TYR A 496 9.20 -24.02 -15.90
CA TYR A 496 8.31 -24.83 -15.07
C TYR A 496 8.73 -26.29 -15.15
N ASN A 497 9.00 -26.90 -13.99
CA ASN A 497 9.33 -28.31 -13.88
C ASN A 497 8.08 -29.05 -13.37
N ASN A 498 7.27 -29.58 -14.30
CA ASN A 498 6.08 -30.33 -13.97
C ASN A 498 6.45 -31.68 -13.33
N LYS A 499 5.90 -31.96 -12.14
CA LYS A 499 6.12 -33.20 -11.36
C LYS A 499 4.90 -34.10 -11.33
N LEU A 500 3.78 -33.72 -11.97
CA LEU A 500 2.52 -34.46 -11.95
C LEU A 500 2.22 -35.08 -13.33
N PRO A 501 2.11 -36.42 -13.42
CA PRO A 501 1.82 -37.10 -14.69
C PRO A 501 0.45 -36.74 -15.29
N GLY A 502 -0.51 -36.41 -14.46
CA GLY A 502 -1.90 -36.12 -14.82
C GLY A 502 -2.23 -34.66 -15.07
N ASP A 503 -1.24 -33.77 -15.14
CA ASP A 503 -1.47 -32.37 -15.50
C ASP A 503 -1.89 -32.28 -16.96
N THR A 504 -3.18 -31.98 -17.21
CA THR A 504 -3.76 -31.94 -18.58
C THR A 504 -3.32 -30.72 -19.38
N THR A 505 -2.70 -29.71 -18.75
CA THR A 505 -2.23 -28.49 -19.43
C THR A 505 -0.87 -28.69 -20.11
N LEU A 506 -0.14 -29.76 -19.77
CA LEU A 506 1.22 -30.05 -20.26
C LEU A 506 1.34 -31.47 -20.79
N PRO A 507 2.25 -31.73 -21.76
CA PRO A 507 2.44 -33.06 -22.37
C PRO A 507 2.92 -34.15 -21.39
N GLY A 508 3.28 -33.83 -20.16
CA GLY A 508 3.73 -34.78 -19.13
C GLY A 508 4.73 -34.24 -18.15
N ILE A 509 5.38 -35.12 -17.38
CA ILE A 509 6.45 -34.73 -16.46
C ILE A 509 7.65 -34.20 -17.24
N GLY A 510 8.24 -33.11 -16.78
CA GLY A 510 9.44 -32.53 -17.37
C GLY A 510 9.60 -31.05 -17.17
N ALA A 511 10.72 -30.51 -17.69
CA ALA A 511 11.03 -29.11 -17.63
C ALA A 511 10.64 -28.39 -18.93
N TYR A 512 9.71 -27.43 -18.81
CA TYR A 512 9.23 -26.56 -19.89
C TYR A 512 9.84 -25.18 -19.73
N LYS A 513 10.29 -24.58 -20.84
CA LYS A 513 11.02 -23.30 -20.81
C LYS A 513 10.45 -22.33 -21.84
N ALA A 514 10.46 -21.04 -21.49
CA ALA A 514 10.16 -19.95 -22.41
C ALA A 514 11.03 -18.73 -22.10
N ASN A 515 11.40 -18.01 -23.17
CA ASN A 515 12.12 -16.75 -23.06
C ASN A 515 11.29 -15.68 -23.75
N ILE A 516 10.97 -14.62 -23.03
CA ILE A 516 10.15 -13.52 -23.55
C ILE A 516 10.79 -12.18 -23.21
N ASN A 517 10.58 -11.18 -24.05
CA ASN A 517 11.10 -9.84 -23.83
C ASN A 517 10.13 -8.76 -24.29
N THR A 518 10.37 -7.55 -23.81
CA THR A 518 9.59 -6.38 -24.21
C THR A 518 10.39 -5.10 -24.05
N ILE A 519 10.02 -4.07 -24.86
CA ILE A 519 10.57 -2.73 -24.78
C ILE A 519 9.44 -1.78 -24.38
N SER A 520 9.71 -0.91 -23.42
CA SER A 520 8.73 -0.02 -22.81
C SER A 520 9.18 1.45 -22.86
N PRO A 521 8.88 2.20 -23.93
CA PRO A 521 9.16 3.64 -24.01
C PRO A 521 8.20 4.44 -23.12
N LYS A 522 8.72 5.59 -22.62
CA LYS A 522 7.99 6.54 -21.78
C LYS A 522 8.31 7.98 -22.25
N LEU A 523 7.29 8.85 -22.30
CA LEU A 523 7.51 10.26 -22.62
C LEU A 523 6.49 11.12 -21.89
N ASN A 524 6.99 12.06 -21.07
CA ASN A 524 6.16 12.87 -20.21
C ASN A 524 6.54 14.35 -20.37
N PHE A 525 5.55 15.22 -20.42
CA PHE A 525 5.68 16.67 -20.51
C PHE A 525 4.97 17.32 -19.34
N TYR A 526 5.64 18.27 -18.69
CA TYR A 526 5.08 19.08 -17.63
C TYR A 526 5.30 20.55 -17.97
N TYR A 527 4.23 21.32 -18.01
CA TYR A 527 4.27 22.73 -18.38
C TYR A 527 3.65 23.60 -17.29
N HIS A 528 4.46 24.48 -16.71
CA HIS A 528 4.00 25.49 -15.77
C HIS A 528 3.37 26.65 -16.55
N LEU A 529 2.03 26.69 -16.57
CA LEU A 529 1.30 27.79 -17.21
C LEU A 529 1.55 29.10 -16.44
N ASN A 530 1.52 29.00 -15.10
CA ASN A 530 1.85 30.07 -14.15
C ASN A 530 2.27 29.43 -12.81
N GLU A 531 2.48 30.26 -11.77
CA GLU A 531 2.91 29.79 -10.44
C GLU A 531 1.90 28.89 -9.72
N THR A 532 0.63 28.92 -10.12
CA THR A 532 -0.46 28.17 -9.50
C THR A 532 -0.99 27.03 -10.35
N THR A 533 -0.56 26.91 -11.60
CA THR A 533 -1.12 25.94 -12.55
C THR A 533 -0.03 25.23 -13.33
N GLN A 534 -0.01 23.92 -13.23
CA GLN A 534 0.80 23.03 -14.04
C GLN A 534 -0.11 22.14 -14.89
N LEU A 535 0.18 22.07 -16.17
CA LEU A 535 -0.40 21.11 -17.11
C LEU A 535 0.58 19.98 -17.33
N TYR A 536 0.07 18.77 -17.59
CA TYR A 536 0.94 17.64 -17.92
C TYR A 536 0.29 16.70 -18.94
N ILE A 537 1.15 16.08 -19.74
CA ILE A 537 0.83 14.95 -20.60
C ILE A 537 1.84 13.86 -20.25
N THR A 538 1.35 12.69 -19.85
CA THR A 538 2.20 11.53 -19.57
C THR A 538 1.80 10.37 -20.44
N THR A 539 2.77 9.74 -21.07
CA THR A 539 2.54 8.63 -22.00
C THR A 539 3.53 7.49 -21.75
N GLY A 540 3.10 6.29 -21.99
CA GLY A 540 4.01 5.16 -21.85
C GLY A 540 3.39 3.82 -22.23
N ARG A 541 4.27 2.88 -22.56
CA ARG A 541 3.96 1.47 -22.67
C ARG A 541 4.35 0.77 -21.38
N GLY A 542 3.42 0.04 -20.78
CA GLY A 542 3.65 -0.89 -19.67
C GLY A 542 3.33 -2.31 -20.08
N PHE A 543 3.39 -3.21 -19.14
CA PHE A 543 3.02 -4.62 -19.31
C PHE A 543 2.82 -5.27 -17.94
N HIS A 544 2.18 -6.42 -17.92
CA HIS A 544 2.30 -7.38 -16.85
C HIS A 544 2.73 -8.75 -17.39
N SER A 545 3.58 -9.48 -16.67
CA SER A 545 3.94 -10.84 -17.01
C SER A 545 2.80 -11.80 -16.66
N ASN A 546 2.62 -12.86 -17.45
CA ASN A 546 1.71 -13.92 -17.09
C ASN A 546 2.40 -14.97 -16.21
N ASP A 547 1.61 -15.84 -15.58
CA ASP A 547 2.10 -16.96 -14.79
C ASP A 547 3.02 -17.86 -15.63
N THR A 548 4.13 -18.29 -15.06
CA THR A 548 5.11 -19.14 -15.74
C THR A 548 4.48 -20.42 -16.31
N ARG A 549 3.50 -21.02 -15.60
CA ARG A 549 2.78 -22.22 -16.06
C ARG A 549 2.03 -21.97 -17.37
N ALA A 550 1.48 -20.76 -17.55
CA ALA A 550 0.86 -20.35 -18.80
C ALA A 550 1.91 -19.96 -19.86
N VAL A 551 2.93 -19.20 -19.50
CA VAL A 551 3.96 -18.71 -20.43
C VAL A 551 4.72 -19.83 -21.15
N VAL A 552 4.95 -20.97 -20.51
CA VAL A 552 5.68 -22.09 -21.12
C VAL A 552 4.85 -22.85 -22.17
N VAL A 553 3.53 -22.67 -22.23
CA VAL A 553 2.61 -23.25 -23.20
C VAL A 553 2.07 -22.24 -24.21
N GLU A 554 1.85 -21.01 -23.78
CA GLU A 554 1.23 -19.95 -24.58
C GLU A 554 2.26 -19.15 -25.39
N LYS A 555 1.79 -18.34 -26.35
CA LYS A 555 2.60 -17.47 -27.19
C LYS A 555 1.98 -16.09 -27.38
N GLY A 556 2.81 -15.13 -27.78
CA GLY A 556 2.37 -13.79 -28.15
C GLY A 556 1.82 -12.98 -26.98
N ALA A 557 0.68 -12.31 -27.19
CA ALA A 557 0.06 -11.43 -26.17
C ALA A 557 -0.40 -12.17 -24.91
N ALA A 558 -0.59 -13.48 -24.97
CA ALA A 558 -0.92 -14.31 -23.82
C ALA A 558 0.24 -14.45 -22.81
N THR A 559 1.48 -14.12 -23.19
CA THR A 559 2.65 -14.24 -22.32
C THR A 559 3.04 -12.93 -21.64
N LEU A 560 2.95 -11.81 -22.38
CA LEU A 560 3.44 -10.50 -21.94
C LEU A 560 2.64 -9.38 -22.62
N PRO A 561 1.36 -9.19 -22.23
CA PRO A 561 0.50 -8.20 -22.87
C PRO A 561 0.99 -6.79 -22.61
N ALA A 562 0.99 -5.97 -23.66
CA ALA A 562 1.32 -4.57 -23.55
C ALA A 562 0.11 -3.75 -23.10
N ALA A 563 0.39 -2.78 -22.23
CA ALA A 563 -0.54 -1.71 -21.84
C ALA A 563 -0.04 -0.38 -22.37
N TYR A 564 -0.89 0.37 -23.06
CA TYR A 564 -0.59 1.71 -23.55
C TYR A 564 -1.41 2.73 -22.78
N GLY A 565 -0.75 3.67 -22.13
CA GLY A 565 -1.39 4.68 -21.30
C GLY A 565 -1.10 6.10 -21.79
N VAL A 566 -2.09 6.97 -21.63
CA VAL A 566 -1.97 8.43 -21.83
C VAL A 566 -2.81 9.13 -20.76
N ASP A 567 -2.20 10.09 -20.05
CA ASP A 567 -2.91 11.00 -19.16
C ASP A 567 -2.70 12.44 -19.64
N LEU A 568 -3.77 13.21 -19.68
CA LEU A 568 -3.77 14.66 -19.82
C LEU A 568 -4.34 15.29 -18.56
N GLY A 569 -3.55 16.04 -17.84
CA GLY A 569 -4.00 16.53 -16.55
C GLY A 569 -3.49 17.90 -16.16
N THR A 570 -4.02 18.40 -15.08
CA THR A 570 -3.65 19.65 -14.45
C THR A 570 -3.52 19.51 -12.96
N ILE A 571 -2.54 20.20 -12.41
CA ILE A 571 -2.44 20.46 -10.98
C ILE A 571 -2.62 21.96 -10.82
N PHE A 572 -3.63 22.32 -10.05
CA PHE A 572 -4.13 23.69 -9.97
C PHE A 572 -4.34 24.11 -8.52
N LYS A 573 -3.83 25.30 -8.18
CA LYS A 573 -3.92 25.89 -6.85
C LYS A 573 -4.69 27.22 -6.92
N PRO A 574 -6.05 27.17 -7.05
CA PRO A 574 -6.88 28.37 -7.23
C PRO A 574 -6.85 29.30 -6.02
N LEU A 575 -6.67 28.73 -4.84
CA LEU A 575 -6.54 29.44 -3.57
C LEU A 575 -5.27 28.98 -2.86
N LYS A 576 -4.72 29.81 -1.96
CA LYS A 576 -3.52 29.47 -1.19
C LYS A 576 -3.68 28.16 -0.38
N ASN A 577 -4.90 27.80 -0.01
CA ASN A 577 -5.28 26.67 0.82
C ASN A 577 -6.12 25.61 0.07
N LEU A 578 -6.21 25.66 -1.25
CA LEU A 578 -6.91 24.69 -2.09
C LEU A 578 -5.98 24.16 -3.18
N LEU A 579 -5.80 22.85 -3.21
CA LEU A 579 -5.07 22.13 -4.25
C LEU A 579 -6.03 21.20 -4.96
N VAL A 580 -6.03 21.26 -6.28
CA VAL A 580 -6.83 20.41 -7.16
C VAL A 580 -5.90 19.69 -8.14
N ASN A 581 -6.09 18.40 -8.29
CA ASN A 581 -5.49 17.59 -9.34
C ASN A 581 -6.61 16.95 -10.14
N ALA A 582 -6.62 17.13 -11.45
CA ALA A 582 -7.59 16.52 -12.35
C ALA A 582 -6.89 15.96 -13.58
N SER A 583 -7.29 14.79 -14.04
CA SER A 583 -6.79 14.19 -15.27
C SER A 583 -7.85 13.45 -16.04
N LEU A 584 -7.78 13.56 -17.36
CA LEU A 584 -8.38 12.63 -18.32
C LEU A 584 -7.33 11.58 -18.64
N TRP A 585 -7.73 10.32 -18.66
CA TRP A 585 -6.80 9.24 -18.93
C TRP A 585 -7.39 8.18 -19.85
N TYR A 586 -6.49 7.50 -20.57
CA TYR A 586 -6.80 6.39 -21.47
C TYR A 586 -5.78 5.28 -21.24
N ILE A 587 -6.26 4.03 -21.10
CA ILE A 587 -5.43 2.83 -21.04
C ILE A 587 -6.01 1.77 -21.97
N SER A 588 -5.19 1.20 -22.83
CA SER A 588 -5.50 0.03 -23.66
C SER A 588 -4.59 -1.12 -23.28
N LEU A 589 -5.16 -2.29 -23.01
CA LEU A 589 -4.45 -3.52 -22.67
C LEU A 589 -4.66 -4.55 -23.79
N GLN A 590 -3.57 -5.16 -24.24
CA GLN A 590 -3.64 -6.15 -25.35
C GLN A 590 -4.33 -7.46 -24.97
N GLN A 591 -4.27 -7.84 -23.71
CA GLN A 591 -4.89 -9.05 -23.20
C GLN A 591 -5.23 -8.88 -21.73
N GLU A 592 -6.49 -9.07 -21.36
CA GLU A 592 -6.93 -9.17 -19.98
C GLU A 592 -6.77 -10.61 -19.51
N PHE A 593 -6.25 -10.81 -18.30
CA PHE A 593 -6.14 -12.12 -17.66
C PHE A 593 -7.12 -12.20 -16.49
N VAL A 594 -7.84 -13.31 -16.40
CA VAL A 594 -8.67 -13.65 -15.25
C VAL A 594 -8.23 -15.01 -14.73
N TYR A 595 -7.81 -15.06 -13.49
CA TYR A 595 -7.40 -16.31 -12.85
C TYR A 595 -8.62 -17.08 -12.37
N ASN A 596 -8.70 -18.34 -12.76
CA ASN A 596 -9.71 -19.29 -12.26
C ASN A 596 -9.09 -20.08 -11.08
N GLY A 597 -9.50 -19.75 -9.86
CA GLY A 597 -8.93 -20.33 -8.64
C GLY A 597 -9.09 -21.84 -8.54
N ASP A 598 -10.23 -22.37 -8.93
CA ASP A 598 -10.55 -23.81 -8.81
C ASP A 598 -9.75 -24.69 -9.76
N GLY A 599 -9.57 -24.24 -10.99
CA GLY A 599 -8.79 -24.95 -12.02
C GLY A 599 -7.29 -24.66 -11.93
N GLY A 600 -6.90 -23.57 -11.31
CA GLY A 600 -5.54 -23.04 -11.37
C GLY A 600 -5.14 -22.64 -12.79
N ASP A 601 -6.11 -22.20 -13.60
CA ASP A 601 -5.95 -21.80 -15.00
C ASP A 601 -6.16 -20.31 -15.15
N ILE A 602 -5.66 -19.75 -16.26
CA ILE A 602 -5.82 -18.34 -16.61
C ILE A 602 -6.72 -18.25 -17.84
N ALA A 603 -7.85 -17.55 -17.67
CA ALA A 603 -8.75 -17.24 -18.78
C ALA A 603 -8.28 -15.97 -19.51
N PHE A 604 -8.25 -16.01 -20.84
CA PHE A 604 -7.88 -14.91 -21.71
C PHE A 604 -9.16 -14.20 -22.20
N LYS A 605 -9.35 -12.95 -21.79
CA LYS A 605 -10.58 -12.17 -22.11
C LYS A 605 -10.40 -11.22 -23.31
N GLY A 606 -9.23 -11.22 -23.95
CA GLY A 606 -8.93 -10.40 -25.13
C GLY A 606 -8.53 -8.96 -24.82
N ASN A 607 -8.53 -8.12 -25.87
CA ASN A 607 -8.12 -6.72 -25.77
C ASN A 607 -9.16 -5.89 -25.01
N THR A 608 -8.69 -5.02 -24.13
CA THR A 608 -9.56 -4.12 -23.38
C THR A 608 -9.15 -2.66 -23.53
N ARG A 609 -10.10 -1.77 -23.33
CA ARG A 609 -9.92 -0.32 -23.36
C ARG A 609 -10.64 0.30 -22.18
N ARG A 610 -9.95 1.24 -21.51
CA ARG A 610 -10.51 2.04 -20.43
C ARG A 610 -10.23 3.51 -20.66
N ILE A 611 -11.23 4.35 -20.43
CA ILE A 611 -11.13 5.81 -20.45
C ILE A 611 -11.78 6.36 -19.19
N GLY A 612 -11.23 7.40 -18.61
CA GLY A 612 -11.81 7.95 -17.40
C GLY A 612 -11.27 9.30 -16.97
N VAL A 613 -11.76 9.70 -15.82
CA VAL A 613 -11.42 10.97 -15.16
C VAL A 613 -11.03 10.68 -13.73
N ASP A 614 -9.90 11.23 -13.31
CA ASP A 614 -9.52 11.31 -11.90
C ASP A 614 -9.61 12.76 -11.45
N PHE A 615 -10.23 12.98 -10.30
CA PHE A 615 -10.28 14.26 -9.60
C PHE A 615 -9.84 14.07 -8.15
N SER A 616 -8.98 14.97 -7.66
CA SER A 616 -8.52 15.00 -6.28
C SER A 616 -8.46 16.43 -5.77
N GLY A 617 -9.23 16.73 -4.75
CA GLY A 617 -9.30 18.03 -4.08
C GLY A 617 -8.78 17.96 -2.64
N ARG A 618 -7.95 18.93 -2.24
CA ARG A 618 -7.42 19.09 -0.89
C ARG A 618 -7.63 20.54 -0.46
N TYR A 619 -8.46 20.77 0.54
CA TYR A 619 -8.85 22.10 0.98
C TYR A 619 -8.67 22.28 2.48
N GLN A 620 -8.06 23.37 2.90
CA GLN A 620 -7.91 23.78 4.28
C GLN A 620 -8.73 25.04 4.55
N PRO A 621 -10.07 24.92 4.85
CA PRO A 621 -10.93 26.08 5.07
C PRO A 621 -10.56 26.88 6.33
N ALA A 622 -9.99 26.20 7.33
CA ALA A 622 -9.55 26.79 8.59
C ALA A 622 -8.24 26.15 9.04
N ARG A 623 -7.51 26.83 9.94
CA ARG A 623 -6.21 26.36 10.47
C ARG A 623 -6.22 24.93 11.03
N SER A 624 -7.35 24.50 11.56
CA SER A 624 -7.52 23.20 12.21
C SER A 624 -8.36 22.21 11.40
N VAL A 625 -8.84 22.57 10.22
CA VAL A 625 -9.75 21.74 9.43
C VAL A 625 -9.19 21.49 8.04
N TYR A 626 -9.13 20.23 7.65
CA TYR A 626 -8.75 19.77 6.32
C TYR A 626 -9.91 18.98 5.71
N LEU A 627 -10.22 19.26 4.46
CA LEU A 627 -11.18 18.54 3.66
C LEU A 627 -10.44 17.90 2.49
N ASP A 628 -10.73 16.65 2.22
CA ASP A 628 -10.24 16.00 1.02
C ASP A 628 -11.35 15.21 0.34
N VAL A 629 -11.27 15.14 -0.98
CA VAL A 629 -12.16 14.35 -1.82
C VAL A 629 -11.37 13.81 -3.01
N ASP A 630 -11.52 12.52 -3.26
CA ASP A 630 -11.07 11.84 -4.45
C ASP A 630 -12.30 11.28 -5.16
N LEU A 631 -12.45 11.58 -6.45
CA LEU A 631 -13.54 11.11 -7.29
C LEU A 631 -12.95 10.56 -8.58
N ASN A 632 -13.32 9.34 -8.94
CA ASN A 632 -12.79 8.68 -10.11
C ASN A 632 -13.93 8.06 -10.90
N TYR A 633 -13.90 8.28 -12.21
CA TYR A 633 -14.79 7.67 -13.19
C TYR A 633 -13.96 6.83 -14.15
N ALA A 634 -14.41 5.62 -14.44
CA ALA A 634 -13.79 4.72 -15.39
C ALA A 634 -14.85 4.04 -16.27
N HIS A 635 -14.65 4.09 -17.57
CA HIS A 635 -15.47 3.38 -18.55
C HIS A 635 -14.61 2.34 -19.27
N GLY A 636 -14.73 1.08 -18.84
CA GLY A 636 -14.01 -0.07 -19.38
C GLY A 636 -14.86 -0.90 -20.33
N ARG A 637 -14.25 -1.40 -21.44
CA ARG A 637 -14.90 -2.32 -22.38
C ARG A 637 -13.88 -3.30 -22.96
N THR A 638 -14.32 -4.53 -23.17
CA THR A 638 -13.63 -5.52 -23.99
C THR A 638 -13.88 -5.20 -25.46
N LEU A 639 -12.83 -5.20 -26.28
CA LEU A 639 -12.92 -4.84 -27.70
C LEU A 639 -13.20 -6.03 -28.61
N SER A 640 -13.02 -7.24 -28.11
CA SER A 640 -13.20 -8.51 -28.84
C SER A 640 -14.58 -9.10 -28.73
N GLN A 641 -15.49 -8.48 -27.95
CA GLN A 641 -16.84 -8.97 -27.71
C GLN A 641 -17.90 -8.02 -28.32
N PRO A 642 -19.08 -8.53 -28.68
CA PRO A 642 -20.16 -7.70 -29.21
C PRO A 642 -20.69 -6.76 -28.11
N LYS A 643 -21.25 -5.62 -28.53
CA LYS A 643 -21.86 -4.65 -27.62
C LYS A 643 -22.98 -5.29 -26.79
N GLY A 644 -22.94 -5.12 -25.49
CA GLY A 644 -23.87 -5.73 -24.52
C GLY A 644 -23.30 -6.97 -23.84
N ALA A 645 -22.25 -7.60 -24.42
CA ALA A 645 -21.46 -8.64 -23.79
C ALA A 645 -19.98 -8.20 -23.67
N ASP A 646 -19.75 -6.89 -23.64
CA ASP A 646 -18.43 -6.24 -23.67
C ASP A 646 -18.04 -5.60 -22.32
N TYR A 647 -18.78 -5.86 -21.28
CA TYR A 647 -18.44 -5.39 -19.96
C TYR A 647 -17.19 -6.11 -19.41
N ILE A 648 -16.41 -5.38 -18.62
CA ILE A 648 -15.29 -5.97 -17.87
C ILE A 648 -15.82 -6.33 -16.49
N PRO A 649 -15.84 -7.60 -16.09
CA PRO A 649 -16.33 -8.03 -14.80
C PRO A 649 -15.66 -7.25 -13.65
N LEU A 650 -16.45 -6.88 -12.66
CA LEU A 650 -16.08 -6.19 -11.43
C LEU A 650 -15.42 -4.81 -11.61
N ALA A 651 -15.19 -4.32 -12.82
CA ALA A 651 -14.58 -3.03 -13.11
C ALA A 651 -15.43 -1.88 -12.55
N PRO A 652 -14.95 -1.12 -11.53
CA PRO A 652 -15.73 -0.04 -10.94
C PRO A 652 -15.92 1.11 -11.92
N VAL A 653 -17.16 1.62 -12.02
CA VAL A 653 -17.48 2.78 -12.85
C VAL A 653 -17.19 4.08 -12.08
N TRP A 654 -17.69 4.16 -10.85
CA TRP A 654 -17.47 5.30 -9.97
C TRP A 654 -16.86 4.84 -8.65
N THR A 655 -15.78 5.50 -8.24
CA THR A 655 -15.24 5.37 -6.89
C THR A 655 -15.00 6.75 -6.30
N SER A 656 -15.23 6.88 -5.00
CA SER A 656 -14.94 8.10 -4.26
C SER A 656 -14.47 7.79 -2.86
N ALA A 657 -13.52 8.55 -2.39
CA ALA A 657 -13.10 8.54 -1.00
C ALA A 657 -12.77 9.98 -0.55
N GLY A 658 -12.98 10.25 0.72
CA GLY A 658 -12.71 11.59 1.22
C GLY A 658 -13.07 11.73 2.69
N GLY A 659 -13.05 12.98 3.15
CA GLY A 659 -13.49 13.25 4.51
C GLY A 659 -13.02 14.58 5.08
N VAL A 660 -13.21 14.68 6.37
CA VAL A 660 -12.85 15.83 7.18
C VAL A 660 -11.83 15.40 8.21
N THR A 661 -10.73 16.15 8.32
CA THR A 661 -9.72 15.96 9.36
C THR A 661 -9.64 17.22 10.20
N TYR A 662 -9.73 17.06 11.52
CA TYR A 662 -9.56 18.11 12.50
C TYR A 662 -8.24 17.92 13.26
N THR A 663 -7.41 18.96 13.29
CA THR A 663 -6.19 19.02 14.10
C THR A 663 -6.35 20.13 15.14
N GLY A 664 -6.74 19.73 16.37
CA GLY A 664 -7.04 20.66 17.44
C GLY A 664 -5.83 21.11 18.23
N LYS A 665 -6.03 22.19 18.97
CA LYS A 665 -5.11 22.61 20.02
C LYS A 665 -5.09 21.55 21.13
N HIS A 666 -3.98 21.48 21.86
CA HIS A 666 -3.83 20.58 23.03
C HIS A 666 -3.86 19.07 22.71
N GLY A 667 -3.53 18.66 21.47
CA GLY A 667 -3.32 17.27 21.11
C GLY A 667 -4.57 16.48 20.76
N LEU A 668 -5.75 17.09 20.72
CA LEU A 668 -6.96 16.47 20.21
C LEU A 668 -6.98 16.54 18.68
N ASN A 669 -7.04 15.40 18.01
CA ASN A 669 -7.13 15.28 16.57
C ASN A 669 -8.20 14.25 16.22
N GLY A 670 -8.80 14.39 15.06
CA GLY A 670 -9.80 13.42 14.61
C GLY A 670 -10.08 13.50 13.14
N SER A 671 -10.70 12.47 12.62
CA SER A 671 -11.17 12.46 11.23
C SER A 671 -12.48 11.70 11.09
N LEU A 672 -13.30 12.13 10.15
CA LEU A 672 -14.47 11.42 9.65
C LEU A 672 -14.22 11.18 8.16
N ARG A 673 -14.23 9.92 7.77
CA ARG A 673 -13.86 9.48 6.41
C ARG A 673 -15.01 8.71 5.79
N TYR A 674 -15.15 8.79 4.44
CA TYR A 674 -16.09 7.95 3.70
C TYR A 674 -15.37 7.22 2.57
N ARG A 675 -15.96 6.10 2.14
CA ARG A 675 -15.60 5.30 0.97
C ARG A 675 -16.86 4.95 0.20
N TYR A 676 -16.80 5.11 -1.11
CA TYR A 676 -17.91 4.81 -2.02
C TYR A 676 -17.40 4.06 -3.24
N ILE A 677 -18.12 3.04 -3.64
CA ILE A 677 -18.01 2.37 -4.93
C ILE A 677 -19.43 2.18 -5.46
N SER A 678 -19.64 2.45 -6.75
CA SER A 678 -20.95 2.23 -7.39
C SER A 678 -21.22 0.76 -7.67
N ASP A 679 -22.46 0.43 -7.96
CA ASP A 679 -22.82 -0.83 -8.61
C ASP A 679 -21.97 -1.02 -9.86
N ARG A 680 -21.63 -2.29 -10.16
CA ARG A 680 -20.77 -2.65 -11.28
C ARG A 680 -21.15 -4.01 -11.86
N PRO A 681 -20.93 -4.24 -13.16
CA PRO A 681 -21.14 -5.56 -13.76
C PRO A 681 -20.33 -6.63 -13.07
N ALA A 682 -20.92 -7.76 -12.73
CA ALA A 682 -20.18 -8.90 -12.20
C ALA A 682 -19.75 -9.87 -13.31
N ASN A 683 -20.37 -9.77 -14.50
CA ASN A 683 -20.05 -10.58 -15.68
C ASN A 683 -20.10 -9.75 -16.97
N GLU A 684 -19.76 -10.37 -18.10
CA GLU A 684 -19.53 -9.71 -19.37
C GLU A 684 -20.83 -9.18 -20.02
N ASP A 685 -21.97 -9.76 -19.73
CA ASP A 685 -23.27 -9.33 -20.25
C ASP A 685 -24.08 -8.47 -19.25
N ASN A 686 -23.51 -8.21 -18.07
CA ASN A 686 -24.13 -7.46 -16.98
C ASN A 686 -25.50 -8.04 -16.54
N SER A 687 -25.69 -9.34 -16.67
CA SER A 687 -26.85 -10.03 -16.13
C SER A 687 -26.81 -10.12 -14.60
N LEU A 688 -25.61 -10.11 -14.01
CA LEU A 688 -25.36 -10.04 -12.58
C LEU A 688 -24.65 -8.74 -12.24
N THR A 689 -25.04 -8.13 -11.12
CA THR A 689 -24.52 -6.85 -10.65
C THR A 689 -23.93 -6.99 -9.25
N ALA A 690 -22.67 -6.63 -9.10
CA ALA A 690 -22.05 -6.46 -7.80
C ALA A 690 -22.49 -5.13 -7.19
N THR A 691 -23.12 -5.20 -6.02
CA THR A 691 -23.74 -4.05 -5.33
C THR A 691 -22.67 -3.09 -4.80
N GLY A 692 -22.87 -1.81 -5.03
CA GLY A 692 -22.04 -0.74 -4.47
C GLY A 692 -22.28 -0.51 -2.98
N TYR A 693 -21.44 0.33 -2.38
CA TYR A 693 -21.58 0.69 -0.97
C TYR A 693 -21.10 2.11 -0.66
N PHE A 694 -21.57 2.65 0.45
CA PHE A 694 -21.09 3.88 1.07
C PHE A 694 -20.83 3.62 2.55
N ILE A 695 -19.58 3.70 2.96
CA ILE A 695 -19.13 3.37 4.32
C ILE A 695 -18.45 4.58 4.94
N THR A 696 -18.67 4.81 6.22
CA THR A 696 -18.07 5.90 6.99
C THR A 696 -17.31 5.39 8.20
N ASP A 697 -16.11 5.94 8.39
CA ASP A 697 -15.21 5.59 9.49
C ASP A 697 -14.79 6.85 10.25
N ALA A 698 -14.52 6.75 11.56
CA ALA A 698 -13.98 7.85 12.36
C ALA A 698 -12.77 7.43 13.18
N VAL A 699 -11.89 8.39 13.37
CA VAL A 699 -10.74 8.27 14.27
C VAL A 699 -10.68 9.50 15.15
N ILE A 700 -10.48 9.30 16.46
CA ILE A 700 -10.26 10.35 17.44
C ILE A 700 -8.99 10.01 18.20
N ASN A 701 -8.03 10.93 18.23
CA ASN A 701 -6.77 10.76 18.93
C ASN A 701 -6.54 11.93 19.91
N TYR A 702 -6.07 11.58 21.09
CA TYR A 702 -5.63 12.54 22.10
C TYR A 702 -4.17 12.25 22.43
N THR A 703 -3.27 13.15 22.04
CA THR A 703 -1.81 12.97 22.17
C THR A 703 -1.23 13.92 23.20
N ARG A 704 -0.38 13.37 24.06
CA ARG A 704 0.43 14.09 25.06
C ARG A 704 1.90 13.68 24.91
N PRO A 705 2.85 14.41 25.51
CA PRO A 705 4.28 14.09 25.39
C PRO A 705 4.67 12.67 25.81
N LYS A 706 3.98 12.10 26.81
CA LYS A 706 4.28 10.78 27.37
C LYS A 706 3.30 9.69 26.95
N TYR A 707 2.13 10.03 26.41
CA TYR A 707 1.14 9.05 25.99
C TYR A 707 0.23 9.59 24.90
N ALA A 708 -0.39 8.69 24.17
CA ALA A 708 -1.51 8.98 23.28
C ALA A 708 -2.63 7.96 23.49
N MET A 709 -3.86 8.40 23.32
CA MET A 709 -5.06 7.55 23.33
C MET A 709 -5.78 7.73 22.01
N GLY A 710 -6.26 6.64 21.41
CA GLY A 710 -7.00 6.66 20.16
C GLY A 710 -8.25 5.81 20.22
N LEU A 711 -9.33 6.31 19.63
CA LEU A 711 -10.55 5.58 19.33
C LEU A 711 -10.70 5.52 17.82
N THR A 712 -10.83 4.31 17.28
CA THR A 712 -11.14 4.07 15.87
C THR A 712 -12.50 3.39 15.80
N ILE A 713 -13.38 3.92 14.96
CA ILE A 713 -14.71 3.37 14.68
C ILE A 713 -14.79 3.14 13.18
N ASN A 714 -15.01 1.89 12.79
CA ASN A 714 -15.27 1.51 11.41
C ASN A 714 -16.77 1.34 11.21
N ASN A 715 -17.26 1.70 10.03
CA ASN A 715 -18.67 1.59 9.65
C ASN A 715 -19.62 2.17 10.72
N ILE A 716 -19.51 3.48 10.97
CA ILE A 716 -20.29 4.18 12.05
C ILE A 716 -21.79 3.98 11.86
N LEU A 717 -22.26 3.90 10.62
CA LEU A 717 -23.67 3.79 10.28
C LEU A 717 -24.20 2.36 10.37
N ASP A 718 -23.34 1.40 10.71
CA ASP A 718 -23.64 -0.04 10.74
C ASP A 718 -24.31 -0.54 9.45
N THR A 719 -23.86 -0.01 8.32
CA THR A 719 -24.36 -0.37 7.01
C THR A 719 -24.04 -1.84 6.73
N ARG A 720 -25.03 -2.64 6.38
CA ARG A 720 -24.78 -3.99 5.88
C ARG A 720 -24.35 -3.91 4.42
N TRP A 721 -23.16 -4.44 4.10
CA TRP A 721 -22.54 -4.33 2.80
C TRP A 721 -21.73 -5.56 2.43
N LYS A 722 -21.51 -5.76 1.11
CA LYS A 722 -20.74 -6.84 0.55
C LYS A 722 -19.39 -6.29 0.11
N GLU A 723 -18.29 -6.85 0.62
CA GLU A 723 -16.94 -6.33 0.38
C GLU A 723 -16.39 -6.82 -0.96
N THR A 724 -16.07 -8.11 -1.09
CA THR A 724 -15.82 -8.73 -2.40
C THR A 724 -17.09 -9.38 -2.92
N GLN A 725 -17.25 -9.43 -4.23
CA GLN A 725 -18.42 -9.99 -4.89
C GLN A 725 -17.98 -10.55 -6.23
N PHE A 726 -18.34 -11.80 -6.53
CA PHE A 726 -17.98 -12.49 -7.76
C PHE A 726 -19.21 -13.18 -8.36
N ASP A 727 -19.29 -13.21 -9.69
CA ASP A 727 -20.14 -14.16 -10.40
C ASP A 727 -19.53 -15.55 -10.28
N THR A 728 -20.22 -16.47 -9.63
CA THR A 728 -19.72 -17.81 -9.39
C THR A 728 -20.83 -18.84 -9.53
N THR A 729 -20.62 -19.84 -10.35
CA THR A 729 -21.48 -21.03 -10.44
C THR A 729 -21.22 -21.88 -9.20
N THR A 730 -22.24 -22.08 -8.38
CA THR A 730 -22.12 -22.86 -7.13
C THR A 730 -23.20 -23.94 -7.04
N ARG A 731 -22.95 -24.94 -6.22
CA ARG A 731 -23.91 -25.95 -5.85
C ARG A 731 -23.80 -26.24 -4.36
N LEU A 732 -24.86 -26.05 -3.60
CA LEU A 732 -24.88 -26.39 -2.19
C LEU A 732 -25.18 -27.89 -1.98
N ARG A 733 -24.89 -28.40 -0.80
CA ARG A 733 -25.10 -29.82 -0.45
C ARG A 733 -26.59 -30.18 -0.58
N GLY A 734 -26.89 -31.20 -1.39
CA GLY A 734 -28.25 -31.69 -1.61
C GLY A 734 -29.01 -30.98 -2.73
N GLU A 735 -28.50 -29.93 -3.33
CA GLU A 735 -29.10 -29.31 -4.53
C GLU A 735 -28.96 -30.22 -5.75
N THR A 736 -29.95 -30.17 -6.63
CA THR A 736 -29.98 -30.99 -7.86
C THR A 736 -29.32 -30.29 -9.05
N HIS A 737 -29.27 -28.95 -9.07
CA HIS A 737 -28.74 -28.14 -10.14
C HIS A 737 -27.78 -27.07 -9.62
N PRO A 738 -26.73 -26.71 -10.37
CA PRO A 738 -25.90 -25.56 -10.07
C PRO A 738 -26.68 -24.24 -10.29
N VAL A 739 -26.24 -23.18 -9.61
CA VAL A 739 -26.79 -21.84 -9.71
C VAL A 739 -25.68 -20.83 -9.93
N ASP A 740 -25.86 -19.96 -10.93
CA ASP A 740 -24.98 -18.80 -11.19
C ASP A 740 -25.51 -17.61 -10.41
N GLU A 741 -24.72 -17.07 -9.53
CA GLU A 741 -25.10 -15.93 -8.68
C GLU A 741 -23.91 -15.18 -8.11
N ILE A 742 -24.19 -14.10 -7.39
CA ILE A 742 -23.19 -13.38 -6.62
C ILE A 742 -22.80 -14.21 -5.39
N CYS A 743 -21.54 -14.59 -5.33
CA CYS A 743 -20.86 -15.03 -4.10
C CYS A 743 -20.07 -13.86 -3.53
N PHE A 744 -20.20 -13.61 -2.23
CA PHE A 744 -19.64 -12.42 -1.61
C PHE A 744 -18.99 -12.68 -0.25
N THR A 745 -18.07 -11.80 0.13
CA THR A 745 -17.58 -11.69 1.51
C THR A 745 -18.34 -10.56 2.21
N PRO A 746 -18.98 -10.82 3.35
CA PRO A 746 -19.60 -9.76 4.15
C PRO A 746 -18.59 -8.69 4.57
N GLY A 747 -18.97 -7.43 4.45
CA GLY A 747 -18.12 -6.33 4.92
C GLY A 747 -18.23 -6.09 6.43
N THR A 748 -17.23 -5.44 6.98
CA THR A 748 -17.13 -5.14 8.42
C THR A 748 -18.38 -4.39 8.92
N PRO A 749 -19.13 -4.89 9.94
CA PRO A 749 -20.20 -4.16 10.59
C PRO A 749 -19.64 -3.00 11.42
N PHE A 750 -20.47 -2.34 12.22
CA PHE A 750 -19.97 -1.42 13.23
C PHE A 750 -18.88 -2.09 14.08
N ALA A 751 -17.70 -1.49 14.13
CA ALA A 751 -16.57 -2.01 14.89
C ALA A 751 -15.79 -0.87 15.55
N ALA A 752 -15.57 -0.98 16.86
CA ALA A 752 -14.84 0.01 17.64
C ALA A 752 -13.61 -0.62 18.30
N LYS A 753 -12.52 0.14 18.33
CA LYS A 753 -11.28 -0.23 19.01
C LYS A 753 -10.62 0.97 19.67
N LEU A 754 -10.01 0.73 20.82
CA LEU A 754 -9.27 1.69 21.62
C LEU A 754 -7.79 1.33 21.59
N ASN A 755 -6.94 2.32 21.51
CA ASN A 755 -5.50 2.14 21.70
C ASN A 755 -4.94 3.13 22.69
N ILE A 756 -3.89 2.72 23.38
CA ILE A 756 -3.05 3.59 24.21
C ILE A 756 -1.59 3.37 23.85
N THR A 757 -0.87 4.46 23.65
CA THR A 757 0.55 4.46 23.34
C THR A 757 1.31 5.18 24.45
N PHE A 758 2.36 4.57 24.96
CA PHE A 758 3.30 5.18 25.91
C PHE A 758 4.60 5.51 25.19
N TYR A 759 5.14 6.69 25.44
CA TYR A 759 6.40 7.20 24.89
C TYR A 759 7.44 7.31 25.99
N PHE A 760 8.69 6.84 25.69
CA PHE A 760 9.80 6.78 26.64
C PHE A 760 11.02 7.55 26.15
#